data_6781b5c7a6d28c520bbbb13ff5761c0b
#
_entry.id   6781b5c7a6d28c520bbbb13ff5761c0b
#
_cell.length_a   1.000
_cell.length_b   1.000
_cell.length_c   1.000
_cell.angle_alpha   90.00
_cell.angle_beta   90.00
_cell.angle_gamma   90.00
#
_symmetry.space_group_name_H-M   'P 1'
#
loop_
_entity.id
_entity.type
_entity.pdbx_description
1 polymer ?
#
loop_
_entity_poly.entity_id
_entity_poly.type
_entity_poly.pdbx_seq_one_letter_code
_entity_poly.pdbx_strand_id
1 'polypeptide(L)'
;MCIRDSLDAVARKKRMEGYNVLYPIGWDAFGLPTENYAIKTGIHPEKVTKKNTEIFRKQLKRLGLSFDWSREINTTDPKYYKWTQWIFLKFFEKGLAYKNKIPINWCPSCKTGLANEEVVNGRCERCKTEVERREISQWMLKITAYAERLLKDLEKVDYLDKIKAQQINWIGRSEGTTVKFRILDSQLQIEVFTTRVDTLFGVTALVVAPEHKLIEVLKNQIKNRDEVQEYIVQAKKKSELERTDLEKEKTGVPLKGIFAVNPANNEKIPVWVGDYVIGTYGGGAVMVVPAHDKRDYVFAKKYGLEIRKVIKPRQKKAVLPTGKQNTKYKPDEVFVDYGILINSGQFSGMTSEKAIKEITKWLEKQGLGKASVQYKLRDWVFSRQHYWGEPIPLVFCENCKKEVERLKKEGREKNEKFSIGEMLNPGWVSVPDSNLPVTLPRVEKYKPTGTGESPLAAIKDWVNTKCPKCGGPAKRETDTMPNWAGSSWYFLRYCDPHNDKSLADYKKLEYWLPVDLYNGGMEHTTLHLLYSRFWHKFLYDIGVVPTPEPYAKRRSHGIVLAEDGRKMSKSFGNVINPDEVVEGYGADSLRLYEMFMGPFDQAINWSTQGLEGCYRFLKRIWALFFNKNKIGEKTTKELLQKLHQTIKKVGDDLENMKFNTAVASMMSFVNLWQEKDNVLSKEDAEKFLKILAPFTPHICEELWQFLGHKNSIFKEKWPEYDPKLVKKETFELVIQINGKVRDKVEVDADISEEEAKKIVLKREKIKKWIGNQKPKKVIFVKGRLVNIVL
;
A
#
# COMPACT_ATOMS: atom_id res chain seq x y z
N MET A 1 -15.48 -7.82 -8.29
CA MET A 1 -16.88 -7.41 -8.26
C MET A 1 -17.34 -7.01 -6.87
N CYS A 2 -17.23 -7.86 -5.87
CA CYS A 2 -17.67 -7.59 -4.48
C CYS A 2 -17.33 -6.21 -3.88
N ILE A 3 -16.27 -5.56 -4.32
CA ILE A 3 -15.92 -4.21 -3.87
C ILE A 3 -16.90 -3.17 -4.40
N ARG A 4 -17.26 -3.29 -5.67
CA ARG A 4 -18.10 -2.28 -6.34
C ARG A 4 -19.52 -2.33 -5.83
N ASP A 5 -20.06 -3.52 -5.62
CA ASP A 5 -21.42 -3.71 -5.12
C ASP A 5 -21.58 -3.20 -3.68
N SER A 6 -20.61 -3.49 -2.83
CA SER A 6 -20.59 -3.02 -1.44
C SER A 6 -20.49 -1.49 -1.35
N LEU A 7 -19.64 -0.86 -2.16
CA LEU A 7 -19.54 0.60 -2.19
C LEU A 7 -20.77 1.24 -2.87
N ASP A 8 -21.40 0.57 -3.83
CA ASP A 8 -22.65 1.00 -4.42
C ASP A 8 -23.76 1.08 -3.37
N ALA A 9 -23.83 0.09 -2.47
CA ALA A 9 -24.80 0.09 -1.36
C ALA A 9 -24.58 1.31 -0.42
N VAL A 10 -23.33 1.64 -0.11
CA VAL A 10 -23.01 2.85 0.67
C VAL A 10 -23.37 4.12 -0.08
N ALA A 11 -23.04 4.20 -1.37
CA ALA A 11 -23.36 5.36 -2.21
C ALA A 11 -24.85 5.61 -2.32
N ARG A 12 -25.65 4.55 -2.50
CA ARG A 12 -27.14 4.63 -2.55
C ARG A 12 -27.70 5.12 -1.23
N LYS A 13 -27.27 4.52 -0.09
CA LYS A 13 -27.68 4.98 1.24
C LYS A 13 -27.37 6.47 1.43
N LYS A 14 -26.15 6.91 1.09
CA LYS A 14 -25.77 8.33 1.25
C LYS A 14 -26.64 9.28 0.41
N ARG A 15 -27.01 8.88 -0.81
CA ARG A 15 -27.97 9.67 -1.62
C ARG A 15 -29.36 9.72 -0.96
N MET A 16 -29.83 8.62 -0.42
CA MET A 16 -31.12 8.56 0.32
C MET A 16 -31.06 9.36 1.62
N GLU A 17 -29.90 9.57 2.22
CA GLU A 17 -29.65 10.47 3.35
C GLU A 17 -29.56 11.96 2.94
N GLY A 18 -29.64 12.28 1.63
CA GLY A 18 -29.61 13.62 1.11
C GLY A 18 -28.23 14.17 0.76
N TYR A 19 -27.19 13.35 0.81
CA TYR A 19 -25.84 13.75 0.38
C TYR A 19 -25.75 13.85 -1.16
N ASN A 20 -24.97 14.82 -1.63
CA ASN A 20 -24.49 14.81 -3.00
C ASN A 20 -23.32 13.83 -3.10
N VAL A 21 -23.48 12.75 -3.87
CA VAL A 21 -22.54 11.63 -3.91
C VAL A 21 -21.87 11.53 -5.26
N LEU A 22 -20.55 11.71 -5.30
CA LEU A 22 -19.71 11.41 -6.45
C LEU A 22 -19.23 9.96 -6.37
N TYR A 23 -19.86 9.10 -7.16
CA TYR A 23 -19.51 7.67 -7.29
C TYR A 23 -19.24 7.34 -8.76
N PRO A 24 -18.02 7.61 -9.26
CA PRO A 24 -17.66 7.49 -10.67
C PRO A 24 -17.03 6.14 -11.01
N ILE A 25 -16.79 5.93 -12.31
CA ILE A 25 -16.08 4.77 -12.86
C ILE A 25 -15.02 5.21 -13.87
N GLY A 26 -13.95 4.44 -14.00
CA GLY A 26 -12.89 4.65 -14.99
C GLY A 26 -12.14 3.37 -15.30
N TRP A 27 -11.37 3.44 -16.38
CA TRP A 27 -10.62 2.33 -16.95
C TRP A 27 -9.12 2.65 -16.87
N ASP A 28 -8.41 1.94 -15.98
CA ASP A 28 -6.95 1.89 -16.00
C ASP A 28 -6.52 0.83 -17.01
N ALA A 29 -6.21 1.28 -18.24
CA ALA A 29 -6.16 0.40 -19.40
C ALA A 29 -4.79 0.35 -20.11
N PHE A 30 -3.81 1.10 -19.63
CA PHE A 30 -2.41 0.97 -20.04
C PHE A 30 -1.72 -0.21 -19.33
N GLY A 31 -0.60 -0.65 -19.87
CA GLY A 31 0.32 -1.59 -19.24
C GLY A 31 0.38 -2.96 -19.87
N LEU A 32 1.29 -3.78 -19.34
CA LEU A 32 1.72 -5.07 -19.86
C LEU A 32 0.61 -6.13 -20.08
N PRO A 33 -0.47 -6.24 -19.27
CA PRO A 33 -1.47 -7.26 -19.51
C PRO A 33 -2.13 -7.14 -20.88
N THR A 34 -2.54 -5.92 -21.26
CA THR A 34 -3.13 -5.63 -22.56
C THR A 34 -2.10 -5.79 -23.68
N GLU A 35 -0.87 -5.31 -23.45
CA GLU A 35 0.21 -5.43 -24.43
C GLU A 35 0.59 -6.87 -24.71
N ASN A 36 0.79 -7.70 -23.70
CA ASN A 36 1.10 -9.13 -23.84
C ASN A 36 -0.02 -9.89 -24.56
N TYR A 37 -1.28 -9.56 -24.28
CA TYR A 37 -2.41 -10.13 -25.01
C TYR A 37 -2.41 -9.70 -26.48
N ALA A 38 -2.15 -8.43 -26.74
CA ALA A 38 -2.05 -7.89 -28.10
C ALA A 38 -0.93 -8.58 -28.91
N ILE A 39 0.24 -8.77 -28.32
CA ILE A 39 1.37 -9.48 -28.95
C ILE A 39 1.00 -10.95 -29.26
N LYS A 40 0.34 -11.63 -28.28
CA LYS A 40 -0.07 -13.03 -28.43
C LYS A 40 -1.12 -13.23 -29.51
N THR A 41 -2.07 -12.30 -29.65
CA THR A 41 -3.23 -12.43 -30.56
C THR A 41 -3.06 -11.70 -31.88
N GLY A 42 -2.04 -10.84 -32.01
CA GLY A 42 -1.86 -9.97 -33.17
C GLY A 42 -2.89 -8.81 -33.24
N ILE A 43 -3.69 -8.59 -32.19
CA ILE A 43 -4.71 -7.53 -32.15
C ILE A 43 -4.10 -6.30 -31.46
N HIS A 44 -4.20 -5.11 -32.10
CA HIS A 44 -3.67 -3.87 -31.53
C HIS A 44 -4.25 -3.59 -30.13
N PRO A 45 -3.43 -3.14 -29.13
CA PRO A 45 -3.87 -2.97 -27.73
C PRO A 45 -5.03 -1.98 -27.58
N GLU A 46 -5.12 -0.94 -28.40
CA GLU A 46 -6.25 -0.01 -28.43
C GLU A 46 -7.58 -0.73 -28.71
N LYS A 47 -7.60 -1.65 -29.72
CA LYS A 47 -8.79 -2.44 -30.06
C LYS A 47 -9.17 -3.40 -28.93
N VAL A 48 -8.16 -4.02 -28.29
CA VAL A 48 -8.36 -4.91 -27.13
C VAL A 48 -8.97 -4.13 -25.98
N THR A 49 -8.40 -2.98 -25.67
CA THR A 49 -8.88 -2.07 -24.60
C THR A 49 -10.33 -1.67 -24.84
N LYS A 50 -10.65 -1.17 -26.04
CA LYS A 50 -12.00 -0.75 -26.40
C LYS A 50 -13.02 -1.88 -26.23
N LYS A 51 -12.71 -3.07 -26.76
CA LYS A 51 -13.58 -4.25 -26.64
C LYS A 51 -13.80 -4.64 -25.17
N ASN A 52 -12.74 -4.69 -24.37
CA ASN A 52 -12.83 -5.09 -22.96
C ASN A 52 -13.61 -4.07 -22.13
N THR A 53 -13.37 -2.79 -22.33
CA THR A 53 -14.11 -1.74 -21.61
C THR A 53 -15.60 -1.75 -21.95
N GLU A 54 -15.98 -2.04 -23.18
CA GLU A 54 -17.38 -2.22 -23.59
C GLU A 54 -18.05 -3.41 -22.89
N ILE A 55 -17.35 -4.55 -22.79
CA ILE A 55 -17.84 -5.74 -22.08
C ILE A 55 -18.04 -5.42 -20.61
N PHE A 56 -17.02 -4.86 -19.94
CA PHE A 56 -17.11 -4.51 -18.52
C PHE A 56 -18.20 -3.46 -18.24
N ARG A 57 -18.37 -2.49 -19.13
CA ARG A 57 -19.45 -1.48 -18.99
C ARG A 57 -20.82 -2.16 -19.03
N LYS A 58 -21.04 -3.12 -19.95
CA LYS A 58 -22.29 -3.89 -20.03
C LYS A 58 -22.51 -4.69 -18.75
N GLN A 59 -21.48 -5.40 -18.25
CA GLN A 59 -21.57 -6.20 -17.03
C GLN A 59 -21.91 -5.32 -15.80
N LEU A 60 -21.23 -4.18 -15.63
CA LEU A 60 -21.47 -3.28 -14.50
C LEU A 60 -22.88 -2.63 -14.56
N LYS A 61 -23.35 -2.28 -15.75
CA LYS A 61 -24.74 -1.80 -15.93
C LYS A 61 -25.76 -2.88 -15.63
N ARG A 62 -25.51 -4.13 -16.06
CA ARG A 62 -26.39 -5.29 -15.77
C ARG A 62 -26.50 -5.58 -14.27
N LEU A 63 -25.40 -5.34 -13.51
CA LEU A 63 -25.41 -5.44 -12.06
C LEU A 63 -26.17 -4.29 -11.37
N GLY A 64 -26.62 -3.29 -12.11
CA GLY A 64 -27.37 -2.17 -11.54
C GLY A 64 -26.53 -1.23 -10.70
N LEU A 65 -25.20 -1.11 -10.95
CA LEU A 65 -24.33 -0.21 -10.20
C LEU A 65 -24.63 1.25 -10.52
N SER A 66 -24.76 2.08 -9.49
CA SER A 66 -25.18 3.48 -9.57
C SER A 66 -24.06 4.47 -9.84
N PHE A 67 -23.09 4.05 -10.68
CA PHE A 67 -22.02 4.95 -11.11
C PHE A 67 -22.55 6.18 -11.85
N ASP A 68 -21.90 7.31 -11.66
CA ASP A 68 -22.07 8.48 -12.51
C ASP A 68 -21.30 8.27 -13.84
N TRP A 69 -21.97 7.66 -14.81
CA TRP A 69 -21.40 7.35 -16.12
C TRP A 69 -21.02 8.60 -16.94
N SER A 70 -21.57 9.77 -16.61
CA SER A 70 -21.19 11.04 -17.24
C SER A 70 -19.76 11.46 -16.90
N ARG A 71 -19.20 10.88 -15.83
CA ARG A 71 -17.83 11.11 -15.36
C ARG A 71 -16.87 9.96 -15.67
N GLU A 72 -17.27 9.08 -16.59
CA GLU A 72 -16.42 7.97 -17.04
C GLU A 72 -15.13 8.49 -17.67
N ILE A 73 -13.99 7.95 -17.26
CA ILE A 73 -12.67 8.26 -17.79
C ILE A 73 -11.93 7.01 -18.25
N ASN A 74 -10.93 7.20 -19.12
CA ASN A 74 -10.04 6.14 -19.57
C ASN A 74 -8.61 6.67 -19.60
N THR A 75 -7.69 6.00 -18.90
CA THR A 75 -6.27 6.40 -18.84
C THR A 75 -5.59 6.37 -20.20
N THR A 76 -6.10 5.60 -21.17
CA THR A 76 -5.56 5.55 -22.54
C THR A 76 -6.10 6.63 -23.48
N ASP A 77 -7.04 7.47 -23.01
CA ASP A 77 -7.52 8.62 -23.79
C ASP A 77 -6.45 9.72 -23.81
N PRO A 78 -6.04 10.22 -25.00
CA PRO A 78 -5.12 11.36 -25.12
C PRO A 78 -5.54 12.59 -24.31
N LYS A 79 -6.85 12.85 -24.19
CA LYS A 79 -7.39 13.95 -23.37
C LYS A 79 -7.17 13.73 -21.86
N TYR A 80 -7.06 12.46 -21.43
CA TYR A 80 -6.74 12.11 -20.06
C TYR A 80 -5.22 12.16 -19.83
N TYR A 81 -4.42 11.39 -20.59
CA TYR A 81 -3.00 11.30 -20.32
C TYR A 81 -2.18 12.55 -20.68
N LYS A 82 -2.77 13.51 -21.42
CA LYS A 82 -2.26 14.88 -21.50
C LYS A 82 -1.91 15.44 -20.12
N TRP A 83 -2.77 15.21 -19.15
CA TRP A 83 -2.58 15.70 -17.79
C TRP A 83 -1.62 14.86 -16.98
N THR A 84 -1.53 13.54 -17.20
CA THR A 84 -0.46 12.70 -16.66
C THR A 84 0.91 13.22 -17.12
N GLN A 85 1.04 13.52 -18.40
CA GLN A 85 2.25 14.10 -18.99
C GLN A 85 2.57 15.47 -18.40
N TRP A 86 1.57 16.32 -18.23
CA TRP A 86 1.72 17.63 -17.61
C TRP A 86 2.23 17.51 -16.16
N ILE A 87 1.66 16.62 -15.35
CA ILE A 87 2.13 16.39 -13.98
C ILE A 87 3.59 15.92 -13.97
N PHE A 88 3.94 15.01 -14.86
CA PHE A 88 5.34 14.55 -15.00
C PHE A 88 6.28 15.72 -15.36
N LEU A 89 5.88 16.60 -16.29
CA LEU A 89 6.68 17.79 -16.60
C LEU A 89 6.86 18.69 -15.39
N LYS A 90 5.84 18.86 -14.55
CA LYS A 90 5.99 19.66 -13.31
C LYS A 90 6.96 18.99 -12.32
N PHE A 91 6.95 17.65 -12.17
CA PHE A 91 7.98 16.93 -11.43
C PHE A 91 9.37 17.16 -12.02
N PHE A 92 9.50 17.10 -13.34
CA PHE A 92 10.76 17.33 -14.03
C PHE A 92 11.25 18.77 -13.83
N GLU A 93 10.40 19.78 -14.05
CA GLU A 93 10.73 21.20 -13.86
C GLU A 93 11.24 21.49 -12.44
N LYS A 94 10.69 20.83 -11.43
CA LYS A 94 11.11 20.98 -10.02
C LYS A 94 12.32 20.11 -9.64
N GLY A 95 12.91 19.37 -10.58
CA GLY A 95 14.05 18.50 -10.33
C GLY A 95 13.75 17.24 -9.53
N LEU A 96 12.48 16.85 -9.47
CA LEU A 96 12.01 15.63 -8.82
C LEU A 96 11.95 14.42 -9.76
N ALA A 97 12.07 14.65 -11.07
CA ALA A 97 12.30 13.61 -12.07
C ALA A 97 13.73 13.72 -12.60
N TYR A 98 14.45 12.60 -12.60
CA TYR A 98 15.84 12.54 -13.09
C TYR A 98 16.11 11.20 -13.77
N LYS A 99 17.06 11.23 -14.74
CA LYS A 99 17.48 10.03 -15.48
C LYS A 99 18.79 9.50 -14.88
N ASN A 100 18.82 8.21 -14.60
CA ASN A 100 19.99 7.56 -14.03
C ASN A 100 20.17 6.15 -14.61
N LYS A 101 21.43 5.76 -14.80
CA LYS A 101 21.79 4.39 -15.16
C LYS A 101 21.99 3.59 -13.88
N ILE A 102 21.07 2.71 -13.59
CA ILE A 102 21.06 1.94 -12.36
C ILE A 102 20.75 0.46 -12.64
N PRO A 103 21.24 -0.46 -11.79
CA PRO A 103 20.80 -1.85 -11.84
C PRO A 103 19.34 -1.95 -11.41
N ILE A 104 18.46 -2.32 -12.34
CA ILE A 104 17.03 -2.56 -12.08
C ILE A 104 16.71 -4.04 -12.21
N ASN A 105 15.54 -4.42 -11.69
CA ASN A 105 14.96 -5.72 -11.98
C ASN A 105 14.48 -5.75 -13.44
N TRP A 106 14.94 -6.72 -14.19
CA TRP A 106 14.56 -6.92 -15.58
C TRP A 106 13.82 -8.25 -15.71
N CYS A 107 12.65 -8.25 -16.35
CA CYS A 107 11.95 -9.47 -16.70
C CYS A 107 12.32 -9.91 -18.13
N PRO A 108 13.03 -11.04 -18.32
CA PRO A 108 13.44 -11.48 -19.65
C PRO A 108 12.25 -11.95 -20.51
N SER A 109 11.16 -12.40 -19.89
CA SER A 109 9.93 -12.81 -20.58
C SER A 109 9.10 -11.61 -21.03
N CYS A 110 8.84 -10.65 -20.11
CA CYS A 110 8.10 -9.41 -20.43
C CYS A 110 8.96 -8.39 -21.18
N LYS A 111 10.28 -8.57 -21.19
CA LYS A 111 11.29 -7.70 -21.84
C LYS A 111 11.20 -6.23 -21.40
N THR A 112 11.03 -6.02 -20.11
CA THR A 112 10.88 -4.68 -19.49
C THR A 112 11.51 -4.61 -18.12
N GLY A 113 11.89 -3.39 -17.71
CA GLY A 113 12.29 -3.08 -16.35
C GLY A 113 11.09 -3.12 -15.39
N LEU A 114 11.34 -3.57 -14.17
CA LEU A 114 10.36 -3.69 -13.11
C LEU A 114 10.78 -2.83 -11.91
N ALA A 115 9.82 -2.18 -11.28
CA ALA A 115 10.01 -1.61 -9.95
C ALA A 115 10.19 -2.73 -8.91
N ASN A 116 10.76 -2.40 -7.75
CA ASN A 116 10.98 -3.42 -6.70
C ASN A 116 9.67 -4.06 -6.23
N GLU A 117 8.59 -3.29 -6.23
CA GLU A 117 7.25 -3.67 -5.83
C GLU A 117 6.59 -4.65 -6.82
N GLU A 118 7.08 -4.71 -8.06
CA GLU A 118 6.60 -5.61 -9.13
C GLU A 118 7.34 -6.96 -9.13
N VAL A 119 8.21 -7.19 -8.13
CA VAL A 119 8.97 -8.42 -7.97
C VAL A 119 8.60 -9.11 -6.67
N VAL A 120 8.13 -10.35 -6.77
CA VAL A 120 7.72 -11.18 -5.63
C VAL A 120 8.59 -12.43 -5.59
N ASN A 121 9.33 -12.61 -4.51
CA ASN A 121 10.24 -13.75 -4.32
C ASN A 121 11.22 -13.96 -5.49
N GLY A 122 11.82 -12.86 -5.99
CA GLY A 122 12.78 -12.89 -7.10
C GLY A 122 12.15 -13.13 -8.49
N ARG A 123 10.82 -13.12 -8.57
CA ARG A 123 10.08 -13.38 -9.82
C ARG A 123 9.18 -12.21 -10.19
N CYS A 124 9.01 -12.00 -11.48
CA CYS A 124 8.04 -11.05 -12.01
C CYS A 124 6.64 -11.36 -11.48
N GLU A 125 5.98 -10.39 -10.87
CA GLU A 125 4.63 -10.58 -10.33
C GLU A 125 3.64 -11.10 -11.37
N ARG A 126 3.81 -10.71 -12.65
CA ARG A 126 2.88 -10.98 -13.73
C ARG A 126 3.10 -12.34 -14.42
N CYS A 127 4.31 -12.55 -14.94
CA CYS A 127 4.60 -13.77 -15.74
C CYS A 127 5.31 -14.87 -14.92
N LYS A 128 5.65 -14.60 -13.65
CA LYS A 128 6.33 -15.53 -12.74
C LYS A 128 7.74 -15.95 -13.18
N THR A 129 8.26 -15.37 -14.25
CA THR A 129 9.64 -15.59 -14.70
C THR A 129 10.62 -15.01 -13.70
N GLU A 130 11.72 -15.66 -13.45
CA GLU A 130 12.81 -15.16 -12.64
C GLU A 130 13.37 -13.87 -13.22
N VAL A 131 13.59 -12.85 -12.36
CA VAL A 131 14.08 -11.56 -12.81
C VAL A 131 15.60 -11.51 -12.79
N GLU A 132 16.16 -10.78 -13.73
CA GLU A 132 17.60 -10.52 -13.84
C GLU A 132 17.92 -9.10 -13.38
N ARG A 133 19.16 -8.86 -12.98
CA ARG A 133 19.67 -7.50 -12.77
C ARG A 133 20.33 -6.98 -14.04
N ARG A 134 19.83 -5.83 -14.55
CA ARG A 134 20.42 -5.15 -15.71
C ARG A 134 20.63 -3.68 -15.41
N GLU A 135 21.76 -3.16 -15.82
CA GLU A 135 22.02 -1.70 -15.80
C GLU A 135 21.34 -1.06 -17.00
N ILE A 136 20.26 -0.35 -16.76
CA ILE A 136 19.49 0.35 -17.79
C ILE A 136 19.29 1.80 -17.36
N SER A 137 19.33 2.71 -18.33
CA SER A 137 19.01 4.12 -18.09
C SER A 137 17.50 4.27 -17.84
N GLN A 138 17.12 4.78 -16.68
CA GLN A 138 15.75 4.88 -16.21
C GLN A 138 15.42 6.29 -15.75
N TRP A 139 14.19 6.73 -16.00
CA TRP A 139 13.60 7.86 -15.28
C TRP A 139 13.21 7.44 -13.88
N MET A 140 13.56 8.28 -12.92
CA MET A 140 13.29 8.10 -11.51
C MET A 140 12.48 9.27 -11.00
N LEU A 141 11.47 9.01 -10.16
CA LEU A 141 10.79 10.06 -9.39
C LEU A 141 11.26 10.03 -7.93
N LYS A 142 11.66 11.20 -7.41
CA LYS A 142 12.18 11.40 -6.05
C LYS A 142 11.09 11.31 -4.98
N ILE A 143 10.45 10.14 -4.83
CA ILE A 143 9.48 9.88 -3.76
C ILE A 143 10.13 10.00 -2.38
N THR A 144 11.45 9.73 -2.27
CA THR A 144 12.21 9.86 -1.03
C THR A 144 12.22 11.29 -0.49
N ALA A 145 12.11 12.30 -1.34
CA ALA A 145 11.98 13.71 -0.92
C ALA A 145 10.69 13.97 -0.13
N TYR A 146 9.70 13.09 -0.24
CA TYR A 146 8.41 13.17 0.46
C TYR A 146 8.28 12.16 1.60
N ALA A 147 9.31 11.34 1.87
CA ALA A 147 9.25 10.24 2.84
C ALA A 147 8.77 10.69 4.23
N GLU A 148 9.31 11.79 4.77
CA GLU A 148 8.92 12.32 6.08
C GLU A 148 7.46 12.77 6.12
N ARG A 149 7.00 13.48 5.07
CA ARG A 149 5.61 13.94 4.97
C ARG A 149 4.64 12.78 4.77
N LEU A 150 5.03 11.75 3.99
CA LEU A 150 4.25 10.53 3.80
C LEU A 150 4.04 9.80 5.13
N LEU A 151 5.02 9.82 6.04
CA LEU A 151 4.90 9.25 7.37
C LEU A 151 4.05 10.12 8.30
N LYS A 152 4.42 11.39 8.46
CA LYS A 152 3.79 12.31 9.40
C LYS A 152 2.30 12.49 9.12
N ASP A 153 1.91 12.60 7.86
CA ASP A 153 0.52 12.85 7.48
C ASP A 153 -0.38 11.61 7.60
N LEU A 154 0.18 10.41 7.91
CA LEU A 154 -0.64 9.26 8.31
C LEU A 154 -1.43 9.50 9.61
N GLU A 155 -1.01 10.43 10.43
CA GLU A 155 -1.75 10.83 11.64
C GLU A 155 -3.04 11.60 11.33
N LYS A 156 -3.10 12.26 10.17
CA LYS A 156 -4.21 13.11 9.75
C LYS A 156 -5.36 12.37 9.07
N VAL A 157 -5.20 11.07 8.81
CA VAL A 157 -6.14 10.27 8.01
C VAL A 157 -6.69 9.07 8.78
N ASP A 158 -7.96 8.73 8.50
CA ASP A 158 -8.62 7.54 9.06
C ASP A 158 -8.33 6.29 8.19
N TYR A 159 -7.07 5.84 8.25
CA TYR A 159 -6.65 4.58 7.64
C TYR A 159 -6.59 3.48 8.69
N LEU A 160 -6.90 2.24 8.30
CA LEU A 160 -6.74 1.08 9.18
C LEU A 160 -5.29 0.96 9.68
N ASP A 161 -5.11 0.59 10.94
CA ASP A 161 -3.78 0.47 11.57
C ASP A 161 -2.83 -0.44 10.77
N LYS A 162 -3.36 -1.54 10.20
CA LYS A 162 -2.60 -2.44 9.33
C LYS A 162 -2.06 -1.75 8.07
N ILE A 163 -2.81 -0.78 7.51
CA ILE A 163 -2.38 0.01 6.34
C ILE A 163 -1.28 1.00 6.76
N LYS A 164 -1.49 1.72 7.87
CA LYS A 164 -0.50 2.66 8.42
C LYS A 164 0.81 1.94 8.73
N ALA A 165 0.74 0.82 9.46
CA ALA A 165 1.91 0.01 9.81
C ALA A 165 2.67 -0.49 8.57
N GLN A 166 1.95 -0.93 7.53
CA GLN A 166 2.58 -1.40 6.29
C GLN A 166 3.30 -0.27 5.55
N GLN A 167 2.72 0.93 5.46
CA GLN A 167 3.41 2.10 4.87
C GLN A 167 4.60 2.56 5.71
N ILE A 168 4.46 2.61 7.04
CA ILE A 168 5.56 2.97 7.96
C ILE A 168 6.74 2.01 7.77
N ASN A 169 6.48 0.70 7.76
CA ASN A 169 7.49 -0.33 7.58
C ASN A 169 8.15 -0.28 6.19
N TRP A 170 7.37 0.04 5.15
CA TRP A 170 7.87 0.17 3.79
C TRP A 170 8.78 1.38 3.61
N ILE A 171 8.34 2.53 4.12
CA ILE A 171 9.17 3.75 4.11
C ILE A 171 10.41 3.54 5.00
N GLY A 172 10.25 2.85 6.14
CA GLY A 172 11.35 2.37 6.96
C GLY A 172 12.30 3.46 7.42
N ARG A 173 11.77 4.49 8.07
CA ARG A 173 12.54 5.59 8.64
C ARG A 173 13.43 5.09 9.79
N SER A 174 14.69 5.39 9.72
CA SER A 174 15.68 5.06 10.75
C SER A 174 16.45 6.32 11.14
N GLU A 175 16.46 6.63 12.43
CA GLU A 175 17.31 7.68 13.01
C GLU A 175 18.62 7.07 13.47
N GLY A 176 19.72 7.75 13.18
CA GLY A 176 21.05 7.26 13.55
C GLY A 176 22.12 8.32 13.35
N THR A 177 23.32 7.84 13.22
CA THR A 177 24.52 8.68 13.03
C THR A 177 25.24 8.22 11.76
N THR A 178 25.57 9.15 10.89
CA THR A 178 26.54 8.91 9.81
C THR A 178 27.93 9.17 10.37
N VAL A 179 28.81 8.19 10.33
CA VAL A 179 30.19 8.23 10.80
C VAL A 179 31.14 8.17 9.62
N LYS A 180 32.17 9.02 9.63
CA LYS A 180 33.21 9.08 8.59
C LYS A 180 34.43 8.31 9.03
N PHE A 181 34.80 7.28 8.29
CA PHE A 181 36.00 6.50 8.49
C PHE A 181 37.01 6.92 7.41
N ARG A 182 38.16 7.47 7.81
CA ARG A 182 39.22 7.83 6.90
C ARG A 182 39.96 6.58 6.41
N ILE A 183 40.22 6.50 5.11
CA ILE A 183 41.08 5.44 4.55
C ILE A 183 42.53 5.79 4.86
N LEU A 184 43.27 4.84 5.39
CA LEU A 184 44.68 5.02 5.72
C LEU A 184 45.48 5.35 4.45
N ASP A 185 46.47 6.27 4.56
CA ASP A 185 47.31 6.71 3.48
C ASP A 185 46.56 7.31 2.26
N SER A 186 45.35 7.85 2.51
CA SER A 186 44.49 8.45 1.49
C SER A 186 43.69 9.64 2.05
N GLN A 187 43.23 10.51 1.16
CA GLN A 187 42.23 11.57 1.50
C GLN A 187 40.81 11.09 1.43
N LEU A 188 40.59 9.80 1.10
CA LEU A 188 39.26 9.23 0.94
C LEU A 188 38.61 8.87 2.30
N GLN A 189 37.29 8.94 2.34
CA GLN A 189 36.49 8.58 3.51
C GLN A 189 35.39 7.63 3.09
N ILE A 190 35.06 6.71 4.02
CA ILE A 190 33.87 5.87 3.93
C ILE A 190 32.84 6.42 4.93
N GLU A 191 31.65 6.77 4.45
CA GLU A 191 30.53 7.12 5.31
C GLU A 191 29.72 5.87 5.66
N VAL A 192 29.50 5.65 6.96
CA VAL A 192 28.71 4.54 7.48
C VAL A 192 27.56 5.09 8.29
N PHE A 193 26.32 4.71 7.95
CA PHE A 193 25.15 4.98 8.75
C PHE A 193 24.93 3.87 9.78
N THR A 194 24.71 4.25 11.04
CA THR A 194 24.40 3.30 12.11
C THR A 194 23.32 3.86 13.04
N THR A 195 22.41 3.01 13.48
CA THR A 195 21.46 3.31 14.57
C THR A 195 22.07 3.00 15.95
N ARG A 196 23.26 2.37 15.97
CA ARG A 196 23.96 1.88 17.14
C ARG A 196 25.37 2.48 17.27
N VAL A 197 25.46 3.83 17.21
CA VAL A 197 26.75 4.52 17.35
C VAL A 197 27.38 4.29 18.75
N ASP A 198 26.62 3.86 19.73
CA ASP A 198 27.09 3.40 21.05
C ASP A 198 28.04 2.17 20.97
N THR A 199 28.05 1.45 19.83
CA THR A 199 28.96 0.34 19.60
C THR A 199 30.25 0.73 18.85
N LEU A 200 30.45 2.01 18.53
CA LEU A 200 31.53 2.49 17.66
C LEU A 200 32.94 2.08 18.12
N PHE A 201 33.18 2.03 19.43
CA PHE A 201 34.46 1.59 20.02
C PHE A 201 34.72 0.07 19.83
N GLY A 202 33.67 -0.70 19.52
CA GLY A 202 33.72 -2.14 19.25
C GLY A 202 33.84 -2.51 17.77
N VAL A 203 34.02 -1.54 16.90
CA VAL A 203 34.19 -1.77 15.46
C VAL A 203 35.53 -2.40 15.15
N THR A 204 35.54 -3.59 14.52
CA THR A 204 36.73 -4.37 14.21
C THR A 204 36.98 -4.53 12.70
N ALA A 205 36.02 -4.15 11.85
CA ALA A 205 36.17 -4.08 10.40
C ALA A 205 35.10 -3.16 9.78
N LEU A 206 35.33 -2.74 8.53
CA LEU A 206 34.29 -2.17 7.66
C LEU A 206 33.98 -3.15 6.53
N VAL A 207 32.73 -3.23 6.12
CA VAL A 207 32.32 -3.99 4.94
C VAL A 207 31.60 -3.05 3.98
N VAL A 208 32.08 -3.00 2.74
CA VAL A 208 31.45 -2.22 1.67
C VAL A 208 30.65 -3.11 0.72
N ALA A 209 29.65 -2.55 0.08
CA ALA A 209 28.87 -3.24 -0.94
C ALA A 209 29.73 -3.56 -2.19
N PRO A 210 29.44 -4.63 -2.94
CA PRO A 210 30.11 -4.93 -4.21
C PRO A 210 30.04 -3.83 -5.26
N GLU A 211 29.07 -2.92 -5.12
CA GLU A 211 28.85 -1.78 -6.00
C GLU A 211 29.50 -0.47 -5.51
N HIS A 212 30.21 -0.53 -4.38
CA HIS A 212 30.75 0.69 -3.76
C HIS A 212 31.88 1.30 -4.60
N LYS A 213 31.79 2.60 -4.88
CA LYS A 213 32.73 3.35 -5.73
C LYS A 213 34.18 3.28 -5.26
N LEU A 214 34.40 3.12 -3.97
CA LEU A 214 35.73 3.02 -3.37
C LEU A 214 36.57 1.89 -3.99
N ILE A 215 35.95 0.77 -4.34
CA ILE A 215 36.63 -0.41 -4.91
C ILE A 215 37.28 -0.03 -6.24
N GLU A 216 36.59 0.71 -7.11
CA GLU A 216 37.13 1.14 -8.39
C GLU A 216 38.21 2.21 -8.21
N VAL A 217 38.01 3.17 -7.29
CA VAL A 217 39.00 4.22 -7.00
C VAL A 217 40.31 3.66 -6.46
N LEU A 218 40.21 2.65 -5.58
CA LEU A 218 41.38 2.01 -4.93
C LEU A 218 41.86 0.75 -5.63
N LYS A 219 41.38 0.42 -6.82
CA LYS A 219 41.68 -0.85 -7.52
C LYS A 219 43.15 -1.16 -7.64
N ASN A 220 44.02 -0.14 -7.82
CA ASN A 220 45.45 -0.31 -7.98
C ASN A 220 46.19 -0.53 -6.64
N GLN A 221 45.55 -0.25 -5.50
CA GLN A 221 46.10 -0.45 -4.16
C GLN A 221 45.65 -1.77 -3.55
N ILE A 222 44.61 -2.42 -4.12
CA ILE A 222 44.09 -3.72 -3.65
C ILE A 222 45.03 -4.83 -4.14
N LYS A 223 45.73 -5.49 -3.19
CA LYS A 223 46.72 -6.52 -3.49
C LYS A 223 46.13 -7.83 -4.05
N ASN A 224 44.87 -8.15 -3.74
CA ASN A 224 44.15 -9.35 -4.20
C ASN A 224 43.02 -8.99 -5.18
N ARG A 225 43.32 -8.12 -6.14
CA ARG A 225 42.34 -7.53 -7.05
C ARG A 225 41.49 -8.57 -7.78
N ASP A 226 42.09 -9.63 -8.28
CA ASP A 226 41.38 -10.65 -9.08
C ASP A 226 40.38 -11.42 -8.23
N GLU A 227 40.73 -11.81 -7.02
CA GLU A 227 39.85 -12.44 -6.03
C GLU A 227 38.63 -11.54 -5.70
N VAL A 228 38.89 -10.24 -5.51
CA VAL A 228 37.86 -9.23 -5.23
C VAL A 228 36.91 -9.08 -6.43
N GLN A 229 37.47 -9.02 -7.64
CA GLN A 229 36.67 -8.85 -8.86
C GLN A 229 35.80 -10.09 -9.14
N GLU A 230 36.32 -11.30 -8.96
CA GLU A 230 35.58 -12.53 -9.09
C GLU A 230 34.40 -12.56 -8.09
N TYR A 231 34.67 -12.22 -6.83
CA TYR A 231 33.65 -12.15 -5.79
C TYR A 231 32.53 -11.12 -6.14
N ILE A 232 32.90 -9.94 -6.63
CA ILE A 232 31.95 -8.90 -7.06
C ILE A 232 31.02 -9.42 -8.17
N VAL A 233 31.61 -10.13 -9.18
CA VAL A 233 30.82 -10.70 -10.27
C VAL A 233 29.83 -11.74 -9.75
N GLN A 234 30.22 -12.59 -8.82
CA GLN A 234 29.35 -13.59 -8.21
C GLN A 234 28.25 -12.93 -7.33
N ALA A 235 28.63 -11.93 -6.51
CA ALA A 235 27.70 -11.20 -5.66
C ALA A 235 26.64 -10.43 -6.45
N LYS A 236 26.98 -9.85 -7.58
CA LYS A 236 26.05 -9.12 -8.49
C LYS A 236 25.01 -10.03 -9.13
N LYS A 237 25.25 -11.34 -9.23
CA LYS A 237 24.26 -12.30 -9.73
C LYS A 237 23.13 -12.58 -8.74
N LYS A 238 23.37 -12.37 -7.43
CA LYS A 238 22.40 -12.58 -6.37
C LYS A 238 21.37 -11.43 -6.32
N SER A 239 20.11 -11.75 -6.11
CA SER A 239 19.08 -10.76 -5.84
C SER A 239 19.32 -10.07 -4.49
N GLU A 240 18.79 -8.85 -4.30
CA GLU A 240 18.88 -8.17 -2.98
C GLU A 240 18.21 -8.96 -1.86
N LEU A 241 17.12 -9.68 -2.17
CA LEU A 241 16.44 -10.55 -1.20
C LEU A 241 17.39 -11.67 -0.74
N GLU A 242 18.07 -12.32 -1.67
CA GLU A 242 19.04 -13.35 -1.35
C GLU A 242 20.26 -12.82 -0.57
N ARG A 243 20.66 -11.59 -0.87
CA ARG A 243 21.78 -10.91 -0.18
C ARG A 243 21.41 -10.51 1.24
N THR A 244 20.15 -10.14 1.50
CA THR A 244 19.67 -9.68 2.82
C THR A 244 19.01 -10.75 3.66
N ASP A 245 18.82 -11.94 3.14
CA ASP A 245 18.23 -13.06 3.85
C ASP A 245 19.03 -13.37 5.14
N LEU A 246 18.33 -13.30 6.27
CA LEU A 246 18.95 -13.49 7.60
C LEU A 246 19.42 -14.91 7.84
N GLU A 247 18.81 -15.89 7.17
CA GLU A 247 19.13 -17.32 7.33
C GLU A 247 20.32 -17.77 6.47
N LYS A 248 20.68 -16.99 5.44
CA LYS A 248 21.83 -17.31 4.58
C LYS A 248 23.15 -16.89 5.19
N GLU A 249 24.15 -17.71 4.95
CA GLU A 249 25.53 -17.45 5.35
C GLU A 249 26.06 -16.16 4.72
N LYS A 250 26.63 -15.28 5.54
CA LYS A 250 27.23 -14.02 5.09
C LYS A 250 28.64 -14.28 4.57
N THR A 251 28.91 -13.80 3.37
CA THR A 251 30.22 -13.96 2.72
C THR A 251 30.91 -12.63 2.47
N GLY A 252 32.23 -12.64 2.38
CA GLY A 252 33.02 -11.46 2.08
C GLY A 252 34.46 -11.79 1.74
N VAL A 253 35.13 -10.85 1.09
CA VAL A 253 36.56 -10.92 0.74
C VAL A 253 37.24 -9.65 1.26
N PRO A 254 38.40 -9.76 1.95
CA PRO A 254 39.14 -8.59 2.41
C PRO A 254 39.74 -7.83 1.24
N LEU A 255 39.70 -6.50 1.30
CA LEU A 255 40.46 -5.63 0.38
C LEU A 255 41.91 -5.56 0.89
N LYS A 256 42.75 -6.58 0.58
CA LYS A 256 44.13 -6.67 1.10
C LYS A 256 44.94 -5.41 0.76
N GLY A 257 45.49 -4.79 1.79
CA GLY A 257 46.22 -3.52 1.69
C GLY A 257 45.39 -2.27 1.98
N ILE A 258 44.07 -2.40 2.06
CA ILE A 258 43.18 -1.27 2.36
C ILE A 258 42.72 -1.35 3.81
N PHE A 259 42.92 -0.25 4.53
CA PHE A 259 42.53 -0.11 5.92
C PHE A 259 41.81 1.22 6.13
N ALA A 260 40.91 1.22 7.09
CA ALA A 260 40.26 2.43 7.57
C ALA A 260 40.69 2.74 9.01
N VAL A 261 40.53 3.98 9.43
CA VAL A 261 40.81 4.41 10.80
C VAL A 261 39.47 4.59 11.52
N ASN A 262 39.30 3.90 12.64
CA ASN A 262 38.14 4.07 13.49
C ASN A 262 38.22 5.45 14.19
N PRO A 263 37.26 6.39 13.96
CA PRO A 263 37.34 7.73 14.52
C PRO A 263 37.19 7.78 16.06
N ALA A 264 36.75 6.68 16.70
CA ALA A 264 36.55 6.64 18.15
C ALA A 264 37.85 6.41 18.95
N ASN A 265 38.78 5.62 18.39
CA ASN A 265 40.02 5.20 19.11
C ASN A 265 41.27 5.24 18.25
N ASN A 266 41.17 5.77 17.01
CA ASN A 266 42.22 5.87 16.01
C ASN A 266 42.85 4.52 15.60
N GLU A 267 42.20 3.42 15.85
CA GLU A 267 42.65 2.09 15.46
C GLU A 267 42.51 1.84 13.95
N LYS A 268 43.50 1.11 13.43
CA LYS A 268 43.49 0.63 12.06
C LYS A 268 42.64 -0.62 11.95
N ILE A 269 41.58 -0.59 11.13
CA ILE A 269 40.66 -1.69 10.88
C ILE A 269 40.65 -2.08 9.40
N PRO A 270 40.53 -3.39 9.07
CA PRO A 270 40.49 -3.88 7.70
C PRO A 270 39.17 -3.49 7.00
N VAL A 271 39.25 -3.28 5.68
CA VAL A 271 38.08 -3.08 4.83
C VAL A 271 37.81 -4.34 4.02
N TRP A 272 36.56 -4.76 3.97
CA TRP A 272 36.07 -5.94 3.26
C TRP A 272 35.05 -5.55 2.20
N VAL A 273 34.85 -6.39 1.19
CA VAL A 273 33.66 -6.39 0.35
C VAL A 273 32.76 -7.53 0.75
N GLY A 274 31.43 -7.27 0.93
CA GLY A 274 30.48 -8.28 1.36
C GLY A 274 29.16 -8.20 0.59
N ASP A 275 28.63 -9.37 0.23
CA ASP A 275 27.39 -9.45 -0.56
C ASP A 275 26.12 -9.04 0.23
N TYR A 276 26.16 -9.09 1.54
CA TYR A 276 25.05 -8.71 2.42
C TYR A 276 24.91 -7.19 2.66
N VAL A 277 25.86 -6.40 2.18
CA VAL A 277 25.80 -4.93 2.23
C VAL A 277 25.14 -4.41 0.97
N ILE A 278 24.14 -3.54 1.14
CA ILE A 278 23.39 -2.96 0.02
C ILE A 278 23.94 -1.59 -0.33
N GLY A 279 24.39 -1.42 -1.58
CA GLY A 279 25.05 -0.19 -2.05
C GLY A 279 24.16 1.06 -2.04
N THR A 280 22.83 0.88 -2.00
CA THR A 280 21.84 1.98 -2.05
C THR A 280 21.31 2.40 -0.67
N TYR A 281 21.79 1.79 0.43
CA TYR A 281 21.38 2.13 1.79
C TYR A 281 22.60 2.43 2.66
N GLY A 282 22.51 3.44 3.53
CA GLY A 282 23.54 3.76 4.52
C GLY A 282 24.93 4.12 3.96
N GLY A 283 24.99 4.63 2.73
CA GLY A 283 26.28 4.92 2.07
C GLY A 283 26.92 3.71 1.40
N GLY A 284 26.28 2.55 1.41
CA GLY A 284 26.82 1.31 0.83
C GLY A 284 27.95 0.69 1.65
N ALA A 285 28.05 1.02 2.93
CA ALA A 285 29.03 0.48 3.86
C ALA A 285 28.44 0.25 5.25
N VAL A 286 28.94 -0.72 5.96
CA VAL A 286 28.55 -1.03 7.35
C VAL A 286 29.79 -1.21 8.22
N MET A 287 29.68 -0.82 9.49
CA MET A 287 30.67 -1.14 10.51
C MET A 287 30.36 -2.53 11.11
N VAL A 288 31.39 -3.34 11.31
CA VAL A 288 31.29 -4.69 11.89
C VAL A 288 31.51 -4.60 13.38
N VAL A 289 30.51 -5.00 14.18
CA VAL A 289 30.51 -4.95 15.66
C VAL A 289 30.16 -6.31 16.25
N PRO A 290 31.04 -7.29 16.18
CA PRO A 290 30.73 -8.70 16.39
C PRO A 290 30.15 -9.04 17.78
N ALA A 291 30.52 -8.29 18.81
CA ALA A 291 30.00 -8.51 20.17
C ALA A 291 28.53 -8.03 20.33
N HIS A 292 28.00 -7.23 19.38
CA HIS A 292 26.72 -6.52 19.51
C HIS A 292 25.78 -6.68 18.31
N ASP A 293 26.17 -7.43 17.27
CA ASP A 293 25.32 -7.81 16.13
C ASP A 293 25.53 -9.31 15.82
N LYS A 294 24.43 -10.05 15.71
CA LYS A 294 24.49 -11.51 15.47
C LYS A 294 25.08 -11.86 14.11
N ARG A 295 24.84 -11.07 13.08
CA ARG A 295 25.38 -11.30 11.74
C ARG A 295 26.88 -11.06 11.73
N ASP A 296 27.30 -10.00 12.36
CA ASP A 296 28.70 -9.61 12.48
C ASP A 296 29.50 -10.63 13.33
N TYR A 297 28.84 -11.22 14.33
CA TYR A 297 29.45 -12.28 15.14
C TYR A 297 29.76 -13.53 14.31
N VAL A 298 28.77 -13.97 13.49
CA VAL A 298 28.97 -15.13 12.61
C VAL A 298 30.07 -14.84 11.58
N PHE A 299 30.04 -13.63 10.99
CA PHE A 299 31.06 -13.17 10.04
C PHE A 299 32.46 -13.14 10.68
N ALA A 300 32.56 -12.54 11.85
CA ALA A 300 33.84 -12.44 12.59
C ALA A 300 34.42 -13.82 12.96
N LYS A 301 33.57 -14.74 13.42
CA LYS A 301 34.03 -16.13 13.69
C LYS A 301 34.52 -16.85 12.45
N LYS A 302 33.82 -16.68 11.32
CA LYS A 302 34.22 -17.31 10.06
C LYS A 302 35.56 -16.80 9.54
N TYR A 303 35.82 -15.53 9.67
CA TYR A 303 36.99 -14.87 9.09
C TYR A 303 38.08 -14.47 10.08
N GLY A 304 37.94 -14.89 11.35
CA GLY A 304 38.93 -14.64 12.39
C GLY A 304 39.09 -13.17 12.79
N LEU A 305 38.01 -12.37 12.72
CA LEU A 305 38.02 -11.00 13.18
C LEU A 305 37.88 -10.92 14.71
N GLU A 306 38.47 -9.87 15.29
CA GLU A 306 38.38 -9.64 16.74
C GLU A 306 36.91 -9.41 17.18
N ILE A 307 36.54 -9.92 18.36
CA ILE A 307 35.23 -9.72 18.98
C ILE A 307 35.41 -8.89 20.25
N ARG A 308 35.13 -7.59 20.14
CA ARG A 308 35.34 -6.62 21.21
C ARG A 308 34.04 -6.20 21.88
N LYS A 309 33.88 -6.48 23.16
CA LYS A 309 32.71 -6.07 23.96
C LYS A 309 32.84 -4.63 24.44
N VAL A 310 31.86 -3.82 24.09
CA VAL A 310 31.77 -2.41 24.49
C VAL A 310 30.46 -2.06 25.18
N ILE A 311 29.54 -3.02 25.31
CA ILE A 311 28.29 -2.87 26.05
C ILE A 311 28.08 -4.12 26.91
N LYS A 312 27.68 -3.90 28.18
CA LYS A 312 27.27 -4.95 29.11
C LYS A 312 25.80 -4.78 29.52
N PRO A 313 25.11 -5.88 29.91
CA PRO A 313 23.75 -5.80 30.44
C PRO A 313 23.65 -4.86 31.64
N ARG A 314 22.50 -4.20 31.77
CA ARG A 314 22.14 -3.46 33.00
C ARG A 314 21.88 -4.48 34.12
N GLN A 315 22.50 -4.34 35.27
CA GLN A 315 22.13 -5.13 36.44
C GLN A 315 20.72 -4.74 36.85
N LYS A 316 19.73 -5.59 36.63
CA LYS A 316 18.41 -5.41 37.22
C LYS A 316 18.48 -5.75 38.71
N LYS A 317 18.48 -4.72 39.57
CA LYS A 317 17.91 -4.86 40.93
C LYS A 317 16.38 -4.94 40.72
N ALA A 318 15.85 -6.14 40.54
CA ALA A 318 14.43 -6.39 40.69
C ALA A 318 14.22 -7.86 41.00
N VAL A 319 13.82 -8.09 42.24
CA VAL A 319 13.19 -9.33 42.69
C VAL A 319 11.83 -9.39 41.96
N LEU A 320 11.67 -10.25 40.98
CA LEU A 320 10.36 -10.58 40.44
C LEU A 320 9.66 -11.58 41.39
N PRO A 321 8.33 -11.43 41.66
CA PRO A 321 7.59 -12.27 42.58
C PRO A 321 7.44 -13.76 42.15
N THR A 322 8.02 -14.16 41.06
CA THR A 322 7.75 -15.48 40.45
C THR A 322 8.95 -16.45 40.41
N GLY A 323 9.93 -16.30 41.22
CA GLY A 323 10.95 -17.37 41.43
C GLY A 323 11.70 -17.92 40.20
N LYS A 324 11.44 -17.41 38.97
CA LYS A 324 12.21 -17.80 37.80
C LYS A 324 13.46 -16.93 37.71
N GLN A 325 14.62 -17.56 37.97
CA GLN A 325 15.91 -16.96 37.75
C GLN A 325 16.06 -16.46 36.34
N ASN A 326 16.44 -15.16 36.19
CA ASN A 326 16.88 -14.60 34.92
C ASN A 326 17.91 -15.52 34.29
N THR A 327 17.73 -15.82 33.01
CA THR A 327 18.78 -16.53 32.22
C THR A 327 20.09 -15.78 32.41
N LYS A 328 21.06 -16.45 33.06
CA LYS A 328 22.40 -15.92 33.25
C LYS A 328 22.98 -15.62 31.86
N TYR A 329 23.29 -14.34 31.58
CA TYR A 329 24.08 -13.93 30.43
C TYR A 329 25.40 -14.73 30.45
N LYS A 330 25.61 -15.56 29.41
CA LYS A 330 26.86 -16.27 29.26
C LYS A 330 27.88 -15.31 28.67
N PRO A 331 29.12 -15.29 29.25
CA PRO A 331 30.15 -14.34 28.78
C PRO A 331 30.47 -14.41 27.29
N ASP A 332 30.14 -15.54 26.62
CA ASP A 332 30.44 -15.82 25.23
C ASP A 332 29.23 -15.58 24.27
N GLU A 333 28.12 -15.07 24.76
CA GLU A 333 26.95 -14.74 23.95
C GLU A 333 26.99 -13.30 23.42
N VAL A 334 26.46 -13.12 22.19
CA VAL A 334 26.28 -11.79 21.54
C VAL A 334 25.25 -11.00 22.32
N PHE A 335 25.59 -9.79 22.73
CA PHE A 335 24.67 -8.90 23.44
C PHE A 335 24.18 -7.79 22.52
N VAL A 336 22.97 -7.95 22.00
CA VAL A 336 22.35 -7.04 21.00
C VAL A 336 21.52 -5.90 21.61
N ASP A 337 21.13 -6.01 22.88
CA ASP A 337 20.25 -5.04 23.55
C ASP A 337 21.00 -3.77 23.98
N TYR A 338 20.24 -2.78 24.44
CA TYR A 338 20.78 -1.60 25.09
C TYR A 338 21.26 -1.92 26.50
N GLY A 339 22.44 -1.42 26.85
CA GLY A 339 23.10 -1.70 28.12
C GLY A 339 23.86 -0.51 28.68
N ILE A 340 24.99 -0.82 29.32
CA ILE A 340 25.94 0.16 29.87
C ILE A 340 27.25 0.01 29.10
N LEU A 341 27.80 1.12 28.60
CA LEU A 341 29.05 1.12 27.85
C LEU A 341 30.24 0.77 28.75
N ILE A 342 31.12 -0.04 28.22
CA ILE A 342 32.43 -0.41 28.76
C ILE A 342 33.46 -0.27 27.62
N ASN A 343 34.72 -0.12 27.92
CA ASN A 343 35.82 -0.03 26.96
C ASN A 343 35.57 1.04 25.86
N SER A 344 34.86 2.12 26.21
CA SER A 344 34.39 3.16 25.27
C SER A 344 34.92 4.54 25.63
N GLY A 345 36.16 4.61 26.14
CA GLY A 345 36.82 5.85 26.54
C GLY A 345 35.96 6.68 27.51
N GLN A 346 35.83 7.95 27.27
CA GLN A 346 35.05 8.90 28.07
C GLN A 346 33.54 8.61 28.15
N PHE A 347 33.03 7.71 27.32
CA PHE A 347 31.62 7.31 27.31
C PHE A 347 31.35 6.05 28.13
N SER A 348 32.39 5.42 28.69
CA SER A 348 32.22 4.25 29.56
C SER A 348 31.40 4.60 30.82
N GLY A 349 30.51 3.68 31.19
CA GLY A 349 29.56 3.88 32.28
C GLY A 349 28.24 4.54 31.90
N MET A 350 28.12 5.10 30.70
CA MET A 350 26.87 5.64 30.20
C MET A 350 25.91 4.52 29.76
N THR A 351 24.60 4.80 29.84
CA THR A 351 23.60 3.93 29.18
C THR A 351 23.65 4.12 27.66
N SER A 352 23.29 3.09 26.88
CA SER A 352 23.29 3.15 25.42
C SER A 352 22.52 4.35 24.88
N GLU A 353 21.33 4.66 25.43
CA GLU A 353 20.50 5.78 24.97
C GLU A 353 21.17 7.16 25.19
N LYS A 354 21.87 7.33 26.30
CA LYS A 354 22.65 8.56 26.56
C LYS A 354 23.90 8.60 25.68
N ALA A 355 24.58 7.48 25.55
CA ALA A 355 25.80 7.38 24.76
C ALA A 355 25.56 7.66 23.28
N ILE A 356 24.46 7.15 22.68
CA ILE A 356 24.09 7.46 21.30
C ILE A 356 24.05 8.98 21.06
N LYS A 357 23.39 9.72 21.94
CA LYS A 357 23.30 11.19 21.82
C LYS A 357 24.64 11.88 22.01
N GLU A 358 25.39 11.49 23.02
CA GLU A 358 26.66 12.15 23.36
C GLU A 358 27.78 11.81 22.36
N ILE A 359 27.86 10.57 21.87
CA ILE A 359 28.82 10.17 20.83
C ILE A 359 28.51 10.90 19.51
N THR A 360 27.20 10.99 19.14
CA THR A 360 26.80 11.74 17.94
C THR A 360 27.26 13.20 18.01
N LYS A 361 26.95 13.90 19.12
CA LYS A 361 27.41 15.28 19.33
C LYS A 361 28.92 15.42 19.31
N TRP A 362 29.61 14.46 19.90
CA TRP A 362 31.08 14.45 19.90
C TRP A 362 31.65 14.31 18.48
N LEU A 363 31.10 13.39 17.67
CA LEU A 363 31.47 13.21 16.28
C LEU A 363 31.16 14.48 15.44
N GLU A 364 30.05 15.16 15.71
CA GLU A 364 29.71 16.42 15.03
C GLU A 364 30.72 17.52 15.32
N LYS A 365 31.11 17.68 16.58
CA LYS A 365 32.13 18.68 17.00
C LYS A 365 33.48 18.42 16.34
N GLN A 366 33.82 17.15 16.07
CA GLN A 366 35.08 16.78 15.44
C GLN A 366 35.00 16.78 13.89
N GLY A 367 33.81 17.01 13.29
CA GLY A 367 33.59 16.89 11.86
C GLY A 367 33.64 15.45 11.32
N LEU A 368 33.64 14.46 12.23
CA LEU A 368 33.79 13.02 11.95
C LEU A 368 32.46 12.28 11.77
N GLY A 369 31.32 12.97 11.96
CA GLY A 369 29.99 12.41 11.75
C GLY A 369 28.90 13.43 11.99
N LYS A 370 27.65 13.01 11.82
CA LYS A 370 26.46 13.84 12.06
C LYS A 370 25.24 12.99 12.33
N ALA A 371 24.27 13.52 13.08
CA ALA A 371 22.94 12.93 13.14
C ALA A 371 22.33 12.88 11.75
N SER A 372 21.69 11.79 11.42
CA SER A 372 21.08 11.60 10.11
C SER A 372 19.88 10.66 10.16
N VAL A 373 18.99 10.85 9.19
CA VAL A 373 17.82 10.00 8.97
C VAL A 373 18.00 9.28 7.65
N GLN A 374 17.75 7.99 7.63
CA GLN A 374 17.76 7.15 6.44
C GLN A 374 16.40 6.50 6.24
N TYR A 375 16.06 6.21 5.00
CA TYR A 375 14.83 5.53 4.64
C TYR A 375 15.14 4.26 3.85
N LYS A 376 14.35 3.21 4.07
CA LYS A 376 14.39 2.02 3.20
C LYS A 376 13.75 2.29 1.84
N LEU A 377 12.77 3.20 1.83
CA LEU A 377 12.13 3.68 0.61
C LEU A 377 13.19 4.18 -0.37
N ARG A 378 13.05 3.80 -1.63
CA ARG A 378 13.88 4.25 -2.75
C ARG A 378 13.07 5.07 -3.70
N ASP A 379 13.77 5.86 -4.52
CA ASP A 379 13.12 6.61 -5.59
C ASP A 379 12.44 5.65 -6.57
N TRP A 380 11.29 6.07 -7.04
CA TRP A 380 10.43 5.25 -7.88
C TRP A 380 11.01 5.10 -9.29
N VAL A 381 11.30 3.86 -9.72
CA VAL A 381 11.69 3.53 -11.11
C VAL A 381 10.48 3.77 -12.01
N PHE A 382 10.51 4.86 -12.76
CA PHE A 382 9.32 5.40 -13.40
C PHE A 382 9.18 5.03 -14.87
N SER A 383 10.27 4.90 -15.64
CA SER A 383 10.15 4.55 -17.06
C SER A 383 10.00 3.05 -17.32
N ARG A 384 9.35 2.72 -18.46
CA ARG A 384 9.09 1.35 -18.93
C ARG A 384 9.44 1.21 -20.40
N GLN A 385 10.05 0.08 -20.75
CA GLN A 385 10.49 -0.25 -22.11
C GLN A 385 9.42 -1.04 -22.85
N HIS A 386 8.22 -0.45 -22.96
CA HIS A 386 7.09 -1.05 -23.70
C HIS A 386 6.35 0.01 -24.54
N TYR A 387 5.48 -0.45 -25.44
CA TYR A 387 4.72 0.42 -26.34
C TYR A 387 3.48 0.98 -25.67
N TRP A 388 2.70 0.14 -24.96
CA TRP A 388 1.39 0.49 -24.45
C TRP A 388 1.46 1.18 -23.07
N GLY A 389 1.78 2.46 -23.08
CA GLY A 389 1.91 3.33 -21.89
C GLY A 389 1.90 4.79 -22.32
N GLU A 390 1.73 5.70 -21.35
CA GLU A 390 1.80 7.14 -21.61
C GLU A 390 3.22 7.53 -22.05
N PRO A 391 3.41 8.16 -23.22
CA PRO A 391 4.72 8.65 -23.63
C PRO A 391 5.27 9.70 -22.66
N ILE A 392 6.56 9.62 -22.35
CA ILE A 392 7.25 10.63 -21.54
C ILE A 392 7.48 11.87 -22.41
N PRO A 393 6.95 13.06 -22.05
CA PRO A 393 6.93 14.24 -22.92
C PRO A 393 8.26 15.02 -22.87
N LEU A 394 9.37 14.33 -23.11
CA LEU A 394 10.71 14.91 -23.15
C LEU A 394 11.38 14.63 -24.51
N VAL A 395 12.28 15.53 -24.90
CA VAL A 395 13.14 15.34 -26.08
C VAL A 395 14.62 15.49 -25.69
N PHE A 396 15.46 14.67 -26.29
CA PHE A 396 16.91 14.77 -26.12
C PHE A 396 17.53 15.60 -27.26
N CYS A 397 18.28 16.64 -26.90
CA CYS A 397 18.94 17.56 -27.83
C CYS A 397 20.40 17.74 -27.47
N GLU A 398 21.31 17.37 -28.37
CA GLU A 398 22.75 17.51 -28.16
C GLU A 398 23.22 18.98 -28.02
N ASN A 399 22.58 19.91 -28.75
CA ASN A 399 22.88 21.33 -28.60
C ASN A 399 22.59 21.86 -27.21
N CYS A 400 21.40 21.52 -26.67
CA CYS A 400 21.01 21.89 -25.30
C CYS A 400 21.88 21.20 -24.25
N LYS A 401 22.35 19.97 -24.51
CA LYS A 401 23.29 19.27 -23.62
C LYS A 401 24.60 20.06 -23.49
N LYS A 402 25.21 20.40 -24.61
CA LYS A 402 26.47 21.20 -24.63
C LYS A 402 26.31 22.52 -23.90
N GLU A 403 25.18 23.19 -24.08
CA GLU A 403 24.92 24.48 -23.45
C GLU A 403 24.72 24.33 -21.93
N VAL A 404 23.98 23.32 -21.46
CA VAL A 404 23.81 23.03 -20.01
C VAL A 404 25.16 22.66 -19.38
N GLU A 405 26.01 21.87 -20.07
CA GLU A 405 27.33 21.49 -19.58
C GLU A 405 28.26 22.72 -19.51
N ARG A 406 28.14 23.65 -20.46
CA ARG A 406 28.87 24.94 -20.46
C ARG A 406 28.44 25.79 -19.24
N LEU A 407 27.13 25.97 -19.04
CA LEU A 407 26.59 26.73 -17.91
C LEU A 407 27.03 26.16 -16.56
N LYS A 408 27.07 24.83 -16.42
CA LYS A 408 27.56 24.16 -15.20
C LYS A 408 29.06 24.46 -14.96
N LYS A 409 29.88 24.41 -15.99
CA LYS A 409 31.32 24.73 -15.87
C LYS A 409 31.56 26.19 -15.47
N GLU A 410 30.68 27.09 -15.88
CA GLU A 410 30.70 28.51 -15.54
C GLU A 410 30.09 28.83 -14.17
N GLY A 411 29.62 27.82 -13.41
CA GLY A 411 28.94 28.02 -12.13
C GLY A 411 27.57 28.70 -12.25
N ARG A 412 26.98 28.73 -13.45
CA ARG A 412 25.68 29.36 -13.77
C ARG A 412 24.52 28.34 -13.72
N GLU A 413 24.45 27.57 -12.65
CA GLU A 413 23.40 26.56 -12.47
C GLU A 413 22.00 27.19 -12.30
N LYS A 414 21.92 28.39 -11.73
CA LYS A 414 20.71 29.18 -11.67
C LYS A 414 20.63 30.07 -12.90
N ASN A 415 19.70 29.78 -13.80
CA ASN A 415 19.49 30.54 -15.02
C ASN A 415 18.01 30.51 -15.44
N GLU A 416 17.60 31.47 -16.26
CA GLU A 416 16.22 31.57 -16.74
C GLU A 416 15.92 30.69 -17.97
N LYS A 417 16.96 30.21 -18.64
CA LYS A 417 16.82 29.45 -19.90
C LYS A 417 16.44 27.98 -19.67
N PHE A 418 16.95 27.38 -18.61
CA PHE A 418 16.72 25.96 -18.33
C PHE A 418 16.11 25.75 -16.94
N SER A 419 15.12 24.87 -16.85
CA SER A 419 14.53 24.43 -15.57
C SER A 419 15.53 23.65 -14.73
N ILE A 420 15.23 23.46 -13.44
CA ILE A 420 16.05 22.63 -12.54
C ILE A 420 16.22 21.22 -13.12
N GLY A 421 15.14 20.63 -13.66
CA GLY A 421 15.18 19.30 -14.26
C GLY A 421 16.06 19.22 -15.50
N GLU A 422 16.01 20.24 -16.37
CA GLU A 422 16.88 20.31 -17.55
C GLU A 422 18.35 20.50 -17.16
N MET A 423 18.63 21.26 -16.11
CA MET A 423 19.98 21.40 -15.56
C MET A 423 20.47 20.09 -14.93
N LEU A 424 19.62 19.35 -14.22
CA LEU A 424 19.98 18.04 -13.63
C LEU A 424 20.20 16.96 -14.70
N ASN A 425 19.49 17.04 -15.82
CA ASN A 425 19.51 16.07 -16.91
C ASN A 425 19.98 16.70 -18.23
N PRO A 426 21.29 16.97 -18.42
CA PRO A 426 21.80 17.69 -19.60
C PRO A 426 21.35 17.05 -20.91
N GLY A 427 20.76 17.87 -21.78
CA GLY A 427 20.22 17.46 -23.08
C GLY A 427 18.76 17.12 -23.09
N TRP A 428 18.15 16.79 -21.95
CA TRP A 428 16.72 16.52 -21.87
C TRP A 428 15.91 17.82 -21.71
N VAL A 429 14.98 18.05 -22.62
CA VAL A 429 14.19 19.28 -22.73
C VAL A 429 12.70 18.95 -22.69
N SER A 430 11.93 19.72 -21.93
CA SER A 430 10.49 19.57 -21.82
C SER A 430 9.76 19.89 -23.12
N VAL A 431 8.78 19.08 -23.51
CA VAL A 431 7.80 19.46 -24.53
C VAL A 431 6.90 20.56 -23.93
N PRO A 432 6.64 21.67 -24.64
CA PRO A 432 5.75 22.72 -24.14
C PRO A 432 4.36 22.22 -23.80
N ASP A 433 3.75 22.76 -22.76
CA ASP A 433 2.38 22.40 -22.33
C ASP A 433 1.36 22.52 -23.47
N SER A 434 1.52 23.50 -24.39
CA SER A 434 0.68 23.69 -25.58
C SER A 434 0.76 22.56 -26.60
N ASN A 435 1.83 21.78 -26.58
CA ASN A 435 2.08 20.67 -27.51
C ASN A 435 1.72 19.30 -26.90
N LEU A 436 1.14 19.29 -25.72
CA LEU A 436 0.58 18.08 -25.13
C LEU A 436 -0.83 17.77 -25.68
N PRO A 437 -1.17 16.50 -25.83
CA PRO A 437 -0.39 15.31 -25.48
C PRO A 437 0.60 14.90 -26.58
N VAL A 438 1.74 14.36 -26.16
CA VAL A 438 2.59 13.52 -27.03
C VAL A 438 1.89 12.18 -27.18
N THR A 439 1.37 11.88 -28.36
CA THR A 439 0.60 10.67 -28.62
C THR A 439 1.46 9.49 -29.08
N LEU A 440 0.99 8.28 -28.79
CA LEU A 440 1.60 7.06 -29.34
C LEU A 440 1.45 7.04 -30.88
N PRO A 441 2.50 6.63 -31.61
CA PRO A 441 2.38 6.42 -33.05
C PRO A 441 1.52 5.18 -33.33
N ARG A 442 0.74 5.19 -34.39
CA ARG A 442 0.00 3.99 -34.84
C ARG A 442 0.97 2.98 -35.46
N VAL A 443 1.07 1.81 -34.87
CA VAL A 443 1.95 0.71 -35.31
C VAL A 443 1.12 -0.56 -35.42
N GLU A 444 1.03 -1.16 -36.58
CA GLU A 444 0.26 -2.38 -36.73
C GLU A 444 0.88 -3.60 -36.06
N LYS A 445 2.20 -3.68 -36.04
CA LYS A 445 2.98 -4.76 -35.40
C LYS A 445 4.21 -4.19 -34.70
N TYR A 446 4.41 -4.55 -33.47
CA TYR A 446 5.61 -4.24 -32.72
C TYR A 446 6.02 -5.45 -31.87
N LYS A 447 7.31 -5.58 -31.58
CA LYS A 447 7.83 -6.60 -30.65
C LYS A 447 8.80 -5.95 -29.70
N PRO A 448 8.75 -6.28 -28.40
CA PRO A 448 9.77 -5.86 -27.46
C PRO A 448 11.15 -6.37 -27.91
N THR A 449 12.15 -5.50 -27.92
CA THR A 449 13.48 -5.80 -28.46
C THR A 449 14.27 -6.77 -27.58
N GLY A 450 14.06 -6.75 -26.26
CA GLY A 450 14.88 -7.50 -25.31
C GLY A 450 16.25 -6.90 -25.04
N THR A 451 16.63 -5.83 -25.76
CA THR A 451 17.90 -5.10 -25.59
C THR A 451 17.87 -4.11 -24.42
N GLY A 452 16.69 -3.81 -23.89
CA GLY A 452 16.44 -2.75 -22.91
C GLY A 452 15.98 -1.44 -23.56
N GLU A 453 15.82 -1.42 -24.88
CA GLU A 453 15.20 -0.32 -25.61
C GLU A 453 13.71 -0.55 -25.81
N SER A 454 12.93 0.52 -25.75
CA SER A 454 11.49 0.47 -26.03
C SER A 454 11.23 0.16 -27.50
N PRO A 455 10.13 -0.55 -27.85
CA PRO A 455 9.71 -0.73 -29.23
C PRO A 455 9.51 0.58 -30.00
N LEU A 456 9.22 1.68 -29.31
CA LEU A 456 9.10 3.02 -29.88
C LEU A 456 10.40 3.53 -30.51
N ALA A 457 11.56 3.07 -30.03
CA ALA A 457 12.87 3.47 -30.56
C ALA A 457 13.08 3.08 -32.04
N ALA A 458 12.39 2.05 -32.50
CA ALA A 458 12.43 1.61 -33.89
C ALA A 458 11.66 2.50 -34.88
N ILE A 459 10.79 3.39 -34.37
CA ILE A 459 9.88 4.22 -35.20
C ILE A 459 10.53 5.57 -35.45
N LYS A 460 11.46 5.61 -36.42
CA LYS A 460 12.34 6.77 -36.68
C LYS A 460 11.57 8.08 -36.90
N ASP A 461 10.45 8.02 -37.65
CA ASP A 461 9.65 9.21 -37.97
C ASP A 461 8.96 9.81 -36.73
N TRP A 462 8.63 8.98 -35.74
CA TRP A 462 8.10 9.45 -34.48
C TRP A 462 9.22 9.91 -33.53
N VAL A 463 10.34 9.19 -33.51
CA VAL A 463 11.48 9.50 -32.62
C VAL A 463 12.13 10.82 -32.98
N ASN A 464 12.42 11.04 -34.27
CA ASN A 464 13.11 12.23 -34.72
C ASN A 464 12.17 13.45 -34.71
N THR A 465 12.66 14.53 -34.12
CA THR A 465 11.87 15.77 -33.95
C THR A 465 12.78 16.98 -33.88
N LYS A 466 12.22 18.17 -33.75
CA LYS A 466 12.92 19.41 -33.46
C LYS A 466 12.90 19.72 -31.97
N CYS A 467 13.99 20.24 -31.44
CA CYS A 467 14.06 20.71 -30.06
C CYS A 467 13.17 21.94 -29.89
N PRO A 468 12.20 21.94 -28.96
CA PRO A 468 11.31 23.10 -28.77
C PRO A 468 12.04 24.31 -28.22
N LYS A 469 13.24 24.14 -27.66
CA LYS A 469 14.01 25.22 -27.05
C LYS A 469 15.01 25.90 -28.01
N CYS A 470 15.72 25.14 -28.83
CA CYS A 470 16.75 25.66 -29.73
C CYS A 470 16.44 25.46 -31.22
N GLY A 471 15.36 24.78 -31.58
CA GLY A 471 14.96 24.48 -32.96
C GLY A 471 15.80 23.40 -33.66
N GLY A 472 16.94 22.98 -33.07
CA GLY A 472 17.84 21.98 -33.64
C GLY A 472 17.27 20.56 -33.63
N PRO A 473 17.99 19.60 -34.26
CA PRO A 473 17.60 18.19 -34.25
C PRO A 473 17.50 17.62 -32.83
N ALA A 474 16.46 16.87 -32.57
CA ALA A 474 16.24 16.23 -31.30
C ALA A 474 15.56 14.85 -31.48
N LYS A 475 15.56 14.05 -30.42
CA LYS A 475 14.91 12.73 -30.37
C LYS A 475 13.94 12.69 -29.22
N ARG A 476 12.71 12.21 -29.46
CA ARG A 476 11.75 11.95 -28.36
C ARG A 476 12.28 10.88 -27.44
N GLU A 477 11.90 10.99 -26.15
CA GLU A 477 12.05 9.86 -25.23
C GLU A 477 11.19 8.70 -25.72
N THR A 478 11.74 7.50 -25.68
CA THR A 478 11.09 6.28 -26.19
C THR A 478 10.54 5.40 -25.10
N ASP A 479 10.95 5.59 -23.85
CA ASP A 479 10.33 4.94 -22.71
C ASP A 479 8.94 5.53 -22.45
N THR A 480 8.05 4.72 -21.91
CA THR A 480 6.72 5.14 -21.48
C THR A 480 6.63 5.19 -19.96
N MET A 481 5.62 5.85 -19.42
CA MET A 481 5.32 5.86 -18.00
C MET A 481 4.71 4.51 -17.58
N PRO A 482 4.82 4.12 -16.29
CA PRO A 482 4.12 2.95 -15.78
C PRO A 482 2.60 3.23 -15.72
N ASN A 483 1.77 2.20 -15.77
CA ASN A 483 0.31 2.35 -15.57
C ASN A 483 -0.05 3.06 -14.25
N TRP A 484 0.80 2.96 -13.25
CA TRP A 484 0.63 3.68 -11.97
C TRP A 484 0.69 5.22 -12.11
N ALA A 485 1.24 5.77 -13.17
CA ALA A 485 1.27 7.20 -13.43
C ALA A 485 -0.15 7.73 -13.65
N GLY A 486 -0.87 7.19 -14.62
CA GLY A 486 -2.25 7.53 -14.89
C GLY A 486 -3.17 7.29 -13.70
N SER A 487 -2.99 6.17 -13.00
CA SER A 487 -3.82 5.84 -11.85
C SER A 487 -3.47 6.60 -10.56
N SER A 488 -2.38 7.39 -10.51
CA SER A 488 -2.03 8.15 -9.32
C SER A 488 -2.86 9.43 -9.10
N TRP A 489 -3.65 9.88 -10.06
CA TRP A 489 -4.39 11.13 -9.98
C TRP A 489 -5.84 11.06 -10.51
N TYR A 490 -6.32 9.92 -10.95
CA TYR A 490 -7.63 9.73 -11.59
C TYR A 490 -8.81 10.27 -10.77
N PHE A 491 -8.73 10.20 -9.44
CA PHE A 491 -9.76 10.70 -8.52
C PHE A 491 -9.93 12.23 -8.63
N LEU A 492 -8.90 12.97 -9.02
CA LEU A 492 -8.98 14.40 -9.33
C LEU A 492 -9.75 14.63 -10.64
N ARG A 493 -9.49 13.78 -11.64
CA ARG A 493 -10.15 13.89 -12.93
C ARG A 493 -11.64 13.62 -12.84
N TYR A 494 -12.08 12.75 -11.95
CA TYR A 494 -13.49 12.52 -11.69
C TYR A 494 -14.24 13.77 -11.22
N CYS A 495 -13.58 14.70 -10.56
CA CYS A 495 -14.19 15.94 -10.13
C CYS A 495 -14.60 16.83 -11.32
N ASP A 496 -13.85 16.74 -12.44
CA ASP A 496 -14.08 17.56 -13.65
C ASP A 496 -13.57 16.87 -14.93
N PRO A 497 -14.22 15.77 -15.37
CA PRO A 497 -13.67 14.88 -16.40
C PRO A 497 -13.56 15.49 -17.80
N HIS A 498 -14.35 16.52 -18.09
CA HIS A 498 -14.42 17.15 -19.42
C HIS A 498 -13.65 18.46 -19.52
N ASN A 499 -12.83 18.81 -18.52
CA ASN A 499 -12.06 20.04 -18.53
C ASN A 499 -10.83 19.91 -19.45
N ASP A 500 -10.77 20.72 -20.50
CA ASP A 500 -9.66 20.75 -21.45
C ASP A 500 -8.59 21.81 -21.10
N LYS A 501 -8.88 22.72 -20.13
CA LYS A 501 -8.00 23.83 -19.75
C LYS A 501 -7.07 23.50 -18.59
N SER A 502 -7.54 22.63 -17.69
CA SER A 502 -6.77 22.15 -16.53
C SER A 502 -7.09 20.68 -16.26
N LEU A 503 -6.31 20.02 -15.38
CA LEU A 503 -6.58 18.63 -14.98
C LEU A 503 -7.97 18.50 -14.31
N ALA A 504 -8.39 19.53 -13.56
CA ALA A 504 -9.73 19.75 -13.04
C ALA A 504 -9.84 21.20 -12.55
N ASP A 505 -11.05 21.75 -12.47
CA ASP A 505 -11.31 23.07 -11.90
C ASP A 505 -11.06 23.08 -10.38
N TYR A 506 -10.35 24.10 -9.87
CA TYR A 506 -9.93 24.17 -8.47
C TYR A 506 -11.12 24.21 -7.49
N LYS A 507 -12.21 24.94 -7.82
CA LYS A 507 -13.40 24.99 -6.95
C LYS A 507 -14.13 23.65 -6.89
N LYS A 508 -14.12 22.89 -7.99
CA LYS A 508 -14.67 21.53 -8.00
C LYS A 508 -13.79 20.58 -7.17
N LEU A 509 -12.45 20.74 -7.22
CA LEU A 509 -11.54 20.01 -6.36
C LEU A 509 -11.75 20.37 -4.89
N GLU A 510 -11.91 21.64 -4.55
CA GLU A 510 -12.18 22.12 -3.20
C GLU A 510 -13.48 21.56 -2.62
N TYR A 511 -14.51 21.38 -3.46
CA TYR A 511 -15.78 20.80 -3.05
C TYR A 511 -15.70 19.29 -2.81
N TRP A 512 -14.94 18.53 -3.63
CA TRP A 512 -14.94 17.06 -3.61
C TRP A 512 -13.80 16.44 -2.83
N LEU A 513 -12.75 17.19 -2.46
CA LEU A 513 -11.57 16.65 -1.80
C LEU A 513 -11.49 17.06 -0.32
N PRO A 514 -10.85 16.22 0.51
CA PRO A 514 -10.34 14.88 0.20
C PRO A 514 -11.47 13.89 -0.09
N VAL A 515 -11.19 12.81 -0.84
CA VAL A 515 -12.16 11.74 -1.06
C VAL A 515 -12.58 11.14 0.28
N ASP A 516 -13.89 11.16 0.59
CA ASP A 516 -14.43 10.78 1.90
C ASP A 516 -14.18 9.32 2.24
N LEU A 517 -14.41 8.42 1.29
CA LEU A 517 -14.20 6.98 1.46
C LEU A 517 -13.47 6.39 0.25
N TYR A 518 -12.30 5.85 0.48
CA TYR A 518 -11.48 5.19 -0.52
C TYR A 518 -11.28 3.71 -0.20
N ASN A 519 -11.54 2.83 -1.16
CA ASN A 519 -11.42 1.39 -0.96
C ASN A 519 -10.49 0.74 -2.00
N GLY A 520 -9.80 -0.33 -1.60
CA GLY A 520 -8.94 -1.12 -2.48
C GLY A 520 -8.25 -2.25 -1.73
N GLY A 521 -7.59 -3.16 -2.46
CA GLY A 521 -6.87 -4.29 -1.87
C GLY A 521 -5.68 -3.86 -1.00
N MET A 522 -5.29 -4.76 -0.10
CA MET A 522 -4.12 -4.54 0.78
C MET A 522 -2.81 -4.50 -0.01
N GLU A 523 -2.73 -5.21 -1.13
CA GLU A 523 -1.58 -5.25 -2.04
C GLU A 523 -1.21 -3.87 -2.59
N HIS A 524 -2.19 -2.97 -2.70
CA HIS A 524 -1.98 -1.60 -3.18
C HIS A 524 -1.48 -0.63 -2.11
N THR A 525 -1.31 -1.06 -0.87
CA THR A 525 -0.90 -0.18 0.25
C THR A 525 0.45 0.49 0.00
N THR A 526 1.41 -0.25 -0.54
CA THR A 526 2.77 0.22 -0.84
C THR A 526 3.00 0.50 -2.33
N LEU A 527 1.97 0.33 -3.16
CA LEU A 527 1.93 0.61 -4.60
C LEU A 527 1.10 1.87 -4.86
N HIS A 528 -0.07 1.69 -5.45
CA HIS A 528 -0.98 2.78 -5.86
C HIS A 528 -1.26 3.79 -4.75
N LEU A 529 -1.56 3.33 -3.52
CA LEU A 529 -1.87 4.25 -2.40
C LEU A 529 -0.68 5.15 -2.05
N LEU A 530 0.53 4.60 -2.03
CA LEU A 530 1.73 5.36 -1.74
C LEU A 530 2.05 6.34 -2.86
N TYR A 531 1.95 5.91 -4.12
CA TYR A 531 2.21 6.75 -5.29
C TYR A 531 1.19 7.87 -5.45
N SER A 532 -0.10 7.59 -5.27
CA SER A 532 -1.15 8.61 -5.34
C SER A 532 -1.02 9.65 -4.23
N ARG A 533 -0.63 9.25 -3.01
CA ARG A 533 -0.34 10.19 -1.92
C ARG A 533 0.88 11.07 -2.25
N PHE A 534 1.93 10.50 -2.82
CA PHE A 534 3.11 11.24 -3.26
C PHE A 534 2.75 12.29 -4.34
N TRP A 535 2.05 11.88 -5.39
CA TRP A 535 1.64 12.77 -6.47
C TRP A 535 0.72 13.89 -5.96
N HIS A 536 -0.22 13.54 -5.10
CA HIS A 536 -1.15 14.52 -4.50
C HIS A 536 -0.43 15.55 -3.62
N LYS A 537 0.53 15.14 -2.79
CA LYS A 537 1.35 16.04 -2.00
C LYS A 537 2.16 17.00 -2.87
N PHE A 538 2.70 16.51 -3.96
CA PHE A 538 3.40 17.35 -4.92
C PHE A 538 2.45 18.37 -5.58
N LEU A 539 1.27 17.94 -6.02
CA LEU A 539 0.25 18.81 -6.58
C LEU A 539 -0.23 19.85 -5.55
N TYR A 540 -0.32 19.49 -4.29
CA TYR A 540 -0.59 20.42 -3.20
C TYR A 540 0.50 21.49 -3.06
N ASP A 541 1.78 21.10 -3.12
CA ASP A 541 2.90 22.03 -3.00
C ASP A 541 2.98 23.05 -4.13
N ILE A 542 2.49 22.68 -5.32
CA ILE A 542 2.42 23.61 -6.47
C ILE A 542 1.04 24.29 -6.61
N GLY A 543 0.15 24.15 -5.60
CA GLY A 543 -1.14 24.87 -5.54
C GLY A 543 -2.22 24.35 -6.47
N VAL A 544 -2.13 23.10 -6.94
CA VAL A 544 -3.09 22.51 -7.89
C VAL A 544 -4.26 21.84 -7.18
N VAL A 545 -4.04 21.31 -5.98
CA VAL A 545 -5.08 20.69 -5.16
C VAL A 545 -5.19 21.35 -3.79
N PRO A 546 -6.37 21.38 -3.16
CA PRO A 546 -6.63 22.13 -1.93
C PRO A 546 -6.20 21.40 -0.64
N THR A 547 -5.95 20.10 -0.70
CA THR A 547 -5.71 19.27 0.50
C THR A 547 -4.35 18.58 0.45
N PRO A 548 -3.67 18.37 1.60
CA PRO A 548 -2.37 17.71 1.63
C PRO A 548 -2.45 16.18 1.51
N GLU A 549 -3.63 15.57 1.67
CA GLU A 549 -3.92 14.14 1.52
C GLU A 549 -5.09 13.92 0.58
N PRO A 550 -5.01 12.88 -0.29
CA PRO A 550 -6.06 12.63 -1.28
C PRO A 550 -7.32 12.00 -0.70
N TYR A 551 -7.19 11.20 0.36
CA TYR A 551 -8.24 10.37 0.92
C TYR A 551 -8.37 10.59 2.42
N ALA A 552 -9.57 10.92 2.90
CA ALA A 552 -9.85 11.07 4.32
C ALA A 552 -9.89 9.72 5.04
N LYS A 553 -10.59 8.75 4.44
CA LYS A 553 -10.80 7.42 5.03
C LYS A 553 -10.42 6.33 4.04
N ARG A 554 -9.56 5.38 4.48
CA ARG A 554 -9.15 4.22 3.68
C ARG A 554 -9.58 2.92 4.32
N ARG A 555 -10.32 2.10 3.58
CA ARG A 555 -10.72 0.76 3.98
C ARG A 555 -10.18 -0.26 2.97
N SER A 556 -9.92 -1.47 3.43
CA SER A 556 -9.48 -2.56 2.55
C SER A 556 -10.51 -3.66 2.55
N HIS A 557 -10.77 -4.18 1.36
CA HIS A 557 -11.57 -5.39 1.19
C HIS A 557 -10.68 -6.63 1.23
N GLY A 558 -11.32 -7.78 1.49
CA GLY A 558 -10.73 -9.09 1.35
C GLY A 558 -10.68 -9.56 -0.12
N ILE A 559 -10.35 -10.82 -0.32
CA ILE A 559 -10.28 -11.46 -1.63
C ILE A 559 -11.30 -12.60 -1.67
N VAL A 560 -12.08 -12.69 -2.74
CA VAL A 560 -12.90 -13.87 -3.01
C VAL A 560 -12.02 -14.93 -3.66
N LEU A 561 -11.89 -16.05 -3.00
CA LEU A 561 -11.19 -17.24 -3.47
C LEU A 561 -12.17 -18.17 -4.20
N ALA A 562 -11.67 -19.08 -5.01
CA ALA A 562 -12.49 -20.14 -5.58
C ALA A 562 -13.00 -21.10 -4.47
N GLU A 563 -13.92 -22.00 -4.80
CA GLU A 563 -14.44 -22.99 -3.84
C GLU A 563 -13.35 -23.88 -3.24
N ASP A 564 -12.27 -24.11 -3.98
CA ASP A 564 -11.07 -24.87 -3.58
C ASP A 564 -10.11 -24.08 -2.67
N GLY A 565 -10.44 -22.85 -2.30
CA GLY A 565 -9.62 -21.97 -1.45
C GLY A 565 -8.43 -21.32 -2.16
N ARG A 566 -8.23 -21.55 -3.46
CA ARG A 566 -7.17 -20.91 -4.24
C ARG A 566 -7.63 -19.59 -4.83
N LYS A 567 -6.68 -18.70 -5.11
CA LYS A 567 -6.95 -17.46 -5.86
C LYS A 567 -7.50 -17.82 -7.25
N MET A 568 -8.58 -17.16 -7.66
CA MET A 568 -9.15 -17.33 -8.99
C MET A 568 -8.15 -16.92 -10.07
N SER A 569 -7.90 -17.80 -11.04
CA SER A 569 -7.00 -17.55 -12.17
C SER A 569 -7.48 -18.27 -13.42
N LYS A 570 -7.36 -17.60 -14.57
CA LYS A 570 -7.66 -18.24 -15.88
C LYS A 570 -6.79 -19.48 -16.14
N SER A 571 -5.55 -19.48 -15.63
CA SER A 571 -4.62 -20.62 -15.76
C SER A 571 -5.02 -21.84 -14.93
N PHE A 572 -5.83 -21.66 -13.88
CA PHE A 572 -6.36 -22.74 -13.05
C PHE A 572 -7.77 -23.18 -13.48
N GLY A 573 -8.42 -22.46 -14.40
CA GLY A 573 -9.79 -22.75 -14.83
C GLY A 573 -10.85 -22.58 -13.75
N ASN A 574 -10.53 -21.91 -12.64
CA ASN A 574 -11.38 -21.75 -11.46
C ASN A 574 -12.02 -20.36 -11.34
N VAL A 575 -12.08 -19.62 -12.44
CA VAL A 575 -12.68 -18.28 -12.48
C VAL A 575 -14.19 -18.42 -12.62
N ILE A 576 -14.92 -17.70 -11.76
CA ILE A 576 -16.39 -17.59 -11.86
C ILE A 576 -16.74 -16.39 -12.71
N ASN A 577 -17.50 -16.62 -13.76
CA ASN A 577 -17.95 -15.57 -14.67
C ASN A 577 -19.25 -14.94 -14.13
N PRO A 578 -19.25 -13.61 -13.85
CA PRO A 578 -20.46 -12.94 -13.37
C PRO A 578 -21.64 -13.04 -14.32
N ASP A 579 -21.43 -13.08 -15.64
CA ASP A 579 -22.53 -13.19 -16.61
C ASP A 579 -23.32 -14.49 -16.44
N GLU A 580 -22.62 -15.62 -16.24
CA GLU A 580 -23.23 -16.94 -16.00
C GLU A 580 -24.03 -16.95 -14.69
N VAL A 581 -23.49 -16.32 -13.65
CA VAL A 581 -24.18 -16.21 -12.35
C VAL A 581 -25.43 -15.33 -12.48
N VAL A 582 -25.34 -14.20 -13.18
CA VAL A 582 -26.47 -13.29 -13.40
C VAL A 582 -27.55 -13.96 -14.28
N GLU A 583 -27.18 -14.76 -15.24
CA GLU A 583 -28.13 -15.52 -16.08
C GLU A 583 -28.85 -16.59 -15.27
N GLY A 584 -28.16 -17.30 -14.40
CA GLY A 584 -28.75 -18.38 -13.59
C GLY A 584 -29.54 -17.92 -12.38
N TYR A 585 -29.07 -16.87 -11.69
CA TYR A 585 -29.62 -16.47 -10.39
C TYR A 585 -30.10 -15.00 -10.31
N GLY A 586 -29.78 -14.18 -11.31
CA GLY A 586 -30.10 -12.75 -11.32
C GLY A 586 -29.04 -11.89 -10.66
N ALA A 587 -28.96 -10.60 -11.07
CA ALA A 587 -28.00 -9.63 -10.58
C ALA A 587 -28.13 -9.37 -9.08
N ASP A 588 -29.36 -9.26 -8.56
CA ASP A 588 -29.59 -8.99 -7.14
C ASP A 588 -29.14 -10.14 -6.23
N SER A 589 -29.24 -11.39 -6.69
CA SER A 589 -28.74 -12.55 -5.95
C SER A 589 -27.22 -12.53 -5.82
N LEU A 590 -26.53 -12.20 -6.91
CA LEU A 590 -25.08 -12.06 -6.92
C LEU A 590 -24.65 -10.92 -5.97
N ARG A 591 -25.24 -9.74 -6.11
CA ARG A 591 -24.94 -8.58 -5.24
C ARG A 591 -25.13 -8.91 -3.77
N LEU A 592 -26.30 -9.48 -3.42
CA LEU A 592 -26.63 -9.84 -2.05
C LEU A 592 -25.64 -10.87 -1.49
N TYR A 593 -25.29 -11.88 -2.29
CA TYR A 593 -24.36 -12.92 -1.90
C TYR A 593 -22.95 -12.36 -1.65
N GLU A 594 -22.42 -11.53 -2.55
CA GLU A 594 -21.10 -10.91 -2.38
C GLU A 594 -21.01 -10.06 -1.10
N MET A 595 -22.11 -9.43 -0.69
CA MET A 595 -22.19 -8.68 0.55
C MET A 595 -22.48 -9.54 1.80
N PHE A 596 -23.00 -10.76 1.63
CA PHE A 596 -23.38 -11.65 2.73
C PHE A 596 -22.31 -12.70 3.07
N MET A 597 -21.50 -13.12 2.11
CA MET A 597 -20.58 -14.27 2.23
C MET A 597 -19.62 -14.21 3.44
N GLY A 598 -19.37 -13.03 4.00
CA GLY A 598 -18.53 -12.86 5.20
C GLY A 598 -18.10 -11.42 5.47
N PRO A 599 -17.20 -11.19 6.44
CA PRO A 599 -16.67 -9.87 6.76
C PRO A 599 -15.96 -9.26 5.56
N PHE A 600 -16.22 -7.98 5.29
CA PHE A 600 -15.75 -7.27 4.11
C PHE A 600 -14.23 -7.28 3.91
N ASP A 601 -13.45 -7.33 4.99
CA ASP A 601 -11.98 -7.23 4.95
C ASP A 601 -11.25 -8.59 5.01
N GLN A 602 -11.98 -9.70 4.94
CA GLN A 602 -11.43 -11.06 5.01
C GLN A 602 -11.41 -11.76 3.64
N ALA A 603 -10.48 -12.70 3.49
CA ALA A 603 -10.49 -13.62 2.36
C ALA A 603 -11.54 -14.71 2.59
N ILE A 604 -12.41 -14.94 1.61
CA ILE A 604 -13.55 -15.83 1.74
C ILE A 604 -13.65 -16.69 0.50
N ASN A 605 -13.92 -17.99 0.69
CA ASN A 605 -14.16 -18.92 -0.40
C ASN A 605 -15.54 -18.69 -1.00
N TRP A 606 -15.63 -18.72 -2.31
CA TRP A 606 -16.91 -18.78 -3.01
C TRP A 606 -17.69 -20.02 -2.59
N SER A 607 -19.01 -19.89 -2.49
CA SER A 607 -19.94 -20.99 -2.23
C SER A 607 -21.20 -20.85 -3.09
N THR A 608 -21.39 -21.75 -4.02
CA THR A 608 -22.60 -21.78 -4.86
C THR A 608 -23.85 -22.03 -4.03
N GLN A 609 -23.76 -22.83 -2.96
CA GLN A 609 -24.88 -23.04 -2.02
C GLN A 609 -25.27 -21.76 -1.28
N GLY A 610 -24.27 -20.92 -0.93
CA GLY A 610 -24.51 -19.60 -0.31
C GLY A 610 -25.25 -18.65 -1.26
N LEU A 611 -24.87 -18.65 -2.54
CA LEU A 611 -25.55 -17.89 -3.59
C LEU A 611 -27.02 -18.35 -3.76
N GLU A 612 -27.26 -19.66 -3.81
CA GLU A 612 -28.62 -20.21 -3.86
C GLU A 612 -29.45 -19.84 -2.64
N GLY A 613 -28.82 -19.76 -1.46
CA GLY A 613 -29.45 -19.26 -0.23
C GLY A 613 -29.97 -17.83 -0.38
N CYS A 614 -29.15 -16.95 -0.98
CA CYS A 614 -29.54 -15.56 -1.26
C CYS A 614 -30.67 -15.48 -2.31
N TYR A 615 -30.59 -16.29 -3.36
CA TYR A 615 -31.66 -16.39 -4.36
C TYR A 615 -32.99 -16.83 -3.75
N ARG A 616 -33.00 -17.89 -2.90
CA ARG A 616 -34.21 -18.33 -2.17
C ARG A 616 -34.71 -17.22 -1.24
N PHE A 617 -33.86 -16.47 -0.59
CA PHE A 617 -34.26 -15.35 0.25
C PHE A 617 -35.02 -14.28 -0.55
N LEU A 618 -34.52 -13.89 -1.73
CA LEU A 618 -35.23 -12.93 -2.60
C LEU A 618 -36.57 -13.46 -3.10
N LYS A 619 -36.66 -14.75 -3.45
CA LYS A 619 -37.93 -15.40 -3.81
C LYS A 619 -38.97 -15.36 -2.65
N ARG A 620 -38.51 -15.54 -1.42
CA ARG A 620 -39.38 -15.44 -0.23
C ARG A 620 -39.93 -14.00 -0.06
N ILE A 621 -39.09 -13.00 -0.21
CA ILE A 621 -39.51 -11.59 -0.17
C ILE A 621 -40.57 -11.35 -1.26
N TRP A 622 -40.27 -11.74 -2.50
CA TRP A 622 -41.25 -11.63 -3.58
C TRP A 622 -42.60 -12.24 -3.23
N ALA A 623 -42.60 -13.48 -2.78
CA ALA A 623 -43.82 -14.19 -2.38
C ALA A 623 -44.61 -13.49 -1.24
N LEU A 624 -43.92 -12.88 -0.27
CA LEU A 624 -44.56 -12.16 0.83
C LEU A 624 -45.30 -10.89 0.34
N PHE A 625 -44.74 -10.16 -0.64
CA PHE A 625 -45.40 -8.98 -1.19
C PHE A 625 -46.69 -9.33 -1.98
N PHE A 626 -46.75 -10.50 -2.60
CA PHE A 626 -47.94 -10.95 -3.36
C PHE A 626 -48.92 -11.75 -2.48
N ASN A 627 -48.60 -12.02 -1.21
CA ASN A 627 -49.49 -12.71 -0.29
C ASN A 627 -50.39 -11.71 0.44
N LYS A 628 -51.68 -11.68 0.07
CA LYS A 628 -52.68 -10.78 0.66
C LYS A 628 -52.80 -10.91 2.19
N ASN A 629 -52.43 -12.05 2.78
CA ASN A 629 -52.46 -12.25 4.24
C ASN A 629 -51.20 -11.72 4.96
N LYS A 630 -50.22 -11.22 4.23
CA LYS A 630 -48.95 -10.72 4.78
C LYS A 630 -48.80 -9.20 4.68
N ILE A 631 -49.60 -8.55 3.88
CA ILE A 631 -49.74 -7.09 3.81
C ILE A 631 -51.14 -6.70 4.26
N GLY A 632 -51.22 -5.82 5.26
CA GLY A 632 -52.52 -5.38 5.85
C GLY A 632 -52.47 -3.88 6.21
N GLU A 633 -53.47 -3.43 6.98
CA GLU A 633 -53.62 -2.04 7.41
C GLU A 633 -52.64 -1.66 8.53
N LYS A 634 -52.30 -2.60 9.39
CA LYS A 634 -51.48 -2.36 10.59
C LYS A 634 -50.45 -3.47 10.80
N THR A 635 -49.24 -3.08 11.13
CA THR A 635 -48.13 -3.98 11.45
C THR A 635 -48.33 -4.60 12.86
N THR A 636 -48.10 -5.92 12.97
CA THR A 636 -48.08 -6.59 14.28
C THR A 636 -46.98 -6.03 15.17
N LYS A 637 -47.24 -5.93 16.48
CA LYS A 637 -46.35 -5.25 17.43
C LYS A 637 -44.92 -5.78 17.43
N GLU A 638 -44.74 -7.09 17.41
CA GLU A 638 -43.46 -7.76 17.42
C GLU A 638 -42.68 -7.48 16.11
N LEU A 639 -43.37 -7.55 14.96
CA LEU A 639 -42.79 -7.31 13.67
C LEU A 639 -42.39 -5.81 13.51
N LEU A 640 -43.21 -4.88 14.04
CA LEU A 640 -42.89 -3.45 14.05
C LEU A 640 -41.64 -3.18 14.87
N GLN A 641 -41.52 -3.76 16.06
CA GLN A 641 -40.33 -3.61 16.87
C GLN A 641 -39.06 -4.15 16.12
N LYS A 642 -39.19 -5.34 15.52
CA LYS A 642 -38.12 -5.97 14.74
C LYS A 642 -37.74 -5.14 13.51
N LEU A 643 -38.72 -4.51 12.83
CA LEU A 643 -38.43 -3.60 11.70
C LEU A 643 -37.54 -2.43 12.14
N HIS A 644 -37.90 -1.74 13.21
CA HIS A 644 -37.12 -0.59 13.68
C HIS A 644 -35.72 -0.97 14.16
N GLN A 645 -35.56 -2.14 14.82
CA GLN A 645 -34.24 -2.70 15.13
C GLN A 645 -33.45 -2.99 13.86
N THR A 646 -34.09 -3.52 12.80
CA THR A 646 -33.43 -3.84 11.53
C THR A 646 -33.04 -2.57 10.79
N ILE A 647 -33.90 -1.54 10.75
CA ILE A 647 -33.55 -0.24 10.12
C ILE A 647 -32.29 0.35 10.77
N LYS A 648 -32.27 0.42 12.12
CA LYS A 648 -31.09 0.89 12.84
C LYS A 648 -29.85 0.06 12.53
N LYS A 649 -29.98 -1.27 12.64
CA LYS A 649 -28.87 -2.21 12.45
C LYS A 649 -28.28 -2.13 11.03
N VAL A 650 -29.12 -2.12 10.00
CA VAL A 650 -28.68 -1.98 8.60
C VAL A 650 -28.03 -0.62 8.36
N GLY A 651 -28.58 0.46 8.92
CA GLY A 651 -28.00 1.79 8.83
C GLY A 651 -26.58 1.85 9.42
N ASP A 652 -26.42 1.38 10.66
CA ASP A 652 -25.14 1.33 11.37
C ASP A 652 -24.11 0.42 10.67
N ASP A 653 -24.56 -0.72 10.17
CA ASP A 653 -23.70 -1.71 9.50
C ASP A 653 -23.18 -1.19 8.15
N LEU A 654 -23.99 -0.48 7.37
CA LEU A 654 -23.55 0.16 6.12
C LEU A 654 -22.47 1.22 6.39
N GLU A 655 -22.61 2.06 7.44
CA GLU A 655 -21.59 3.04 7.83
C GLU A 655 -20.26 2.37 8.22
N ASN A 656 -20.32 1.20 8.82
CA ASN A 656 -19.16 0.46 9.30
C ASN A 656 -18.69 -0.66 8.36
N MET A 657 -19.27 -0.75 7.14
CA MET A 657 -18.95 -1.77 6.13
C MET A 657 -19.14 -3.22 6.64
N LYS A 658 -20.13 -3.44 7.50
CA LYS A 658 -20.51 -4.75 8.04
C LYS A 658 -21.69 -5.34 7.24
N PHE A 659 -21.54 -5.44 5.95
CA PHE A 659 -22.60 -5.82 5.02
C PHE A 659 -23.23 -7.17 5.35
N ASN A 660 -22.43 -8.16 5.76
CA ASN A 660 -22.89 -9.51 6.09
C ASN A 660 -23.85 -9.52 7.29
N THR A 661 -23.61 -8.69 8.31
CA THR A 661 -24.51 -8.59 9.47
C THR A 661 -25.75 -7.78 9.16
N ALA A 662 -25.69 -6.79 8.26
CA ALA A 662 -26.87 -6.11 7.73
C ALA A 662 -27.81 -7.08 7.01
N VAL A 663 -27.25 -7.89 6.08
CA VAL A 663 -28.03 -8.91 5.36
C VAL A 663 -28.63 -9.94 6.33
N ALA A 664 -27.86 -10.43 7.31
CA ALA A 664 -28.34 -11.36 8.33
C ALA A 664 -29.52 -10.77 9.16
N SER A 665 -29.44 -9.46 9.48
CA SER A 665 -30.53 -8.78 10.19
C SER A 665 -31.81 -8.73 9.35
N MET A 666 -31.69 -8.42 8.05
CA MET A 666 -32.84 -8.45 7.12
C MET A 666 -33.42 -9.86 6.95
N MET A 667 -32.55 -10.89 6.87
CA MET A 667 -32.99 -12.29 6.82
C MET A 667 -33.75 -12.67 8.08
N SER A 668 -33.30 -12.26 9.26
CA SER A 668 -33.99 -12.48 10.54
C SER A 668 -35.36 -11.79 10.58
N PHE A 669 -35.45 -10.58 10.04
CA PHE A 669 -36.76 -9.88 9.93
C PHE A 669 -37.73 -10.62 9.00
N VAL A 670 -37.27 -11.05 7.82
CA VAL A 670 -38.12 -11.79 6.85
C VAL A 670 -38.58 -13.14 7.42
N ASN A 671 -37.74 -13.82 8.20
CA ASN A 671 -38.15 -15.06 8.88
C ASN A 671 -39.32 -14.81 9.84
N LEU A 672 -39.22 -13.75 10.67
CA LEU A 672 -40.32 -13.38 11.56
C LEU A 672 -41.61 -12.98 10.79
N TRP A 673 -41.47 -12.23 9.68
CA TRP A 673 -42.60 -11.83 8.83
C TRP A 673 -43.31 -13.03 8.19
N GLN A 674 -42.61 -14.12 7.92
CA GLN A 674 -43.17 -15.34 7.35
C GLN A 674 -44.07 -16.10 8.35
N GLU A 675 -43.90 -15.93 9.65
CA GLU A 675 -44.74 -16.58 10.66
C GLU A 675 -46.24 -16.26 10.48
N LYS A 676 -47.11 -17.20 10.80
CA LYS A 676 -48.52 -17.20 10.38
C LYS A 676 -49.23 -15.90 10.72
N ASP A 677 -49.05 -15.42 11.94
CA ASP A 677 -49.82 -14.30 12.49
C ASP A 677 -49.18 -12.92 12.27
N ASN A 678 -47.99 -12.88 11.64
CA ASN A 678 -47.28 -11.65 11.40
C ASN A 678 -47.70 -10.99 10.08
N VAL A 679 -48.20 -9.74 10.21
CA VAL A 679 -48.68 -8.89 9.09
C VAL A 679 -47.88 -7.59 9.11
N LEU A 680 -47.52 -7.09 7.95
CA LEU A 680 -46.80 -5.83 7.75
C LEU A 680 -47.73 -4.80 7.10
N SER A 681 -47.81 -3.59 7.60
CA SER A 681 -48.53 -2.51 6.90
C SER A 681 -47.82 -2.12 5.61
N LYS A 682 -48.56 -1.56 4.65
CA LYS A 682 -47.95 -1.07 3.40
C LYS A 682 -46.83 -0.08 3.69
N GLU A 683 -47.03 0.88 4.61
CA GLU A 683 -45.99 1.88 4.98
C GLU A 683 -44.72 1.23 5.53
N ASP A 684 -44.89 0.20 6.39
CA ASP A 684 -43.73 -0.48 6.97
C ASP A 684 -43.06 -1.43 5.97
N ALA A 685 -43.82 -2.00 5.03
CA ALA A 685 -43.24 -2.72 3.88
C ALA A 685 -42.38 -1.81 2.99
N GLU A 686 -42.81 -0.58 2.79
CA GLU A 686 -42.05 0.44 2.09
C GLU A 686 -40.72 0.81 2.82
N LYS A 687 -40.76 0.91 4.17
CA LYS A 687 -39.53 1.12 4.97
C LYS A 687 -38.56 -0.05 4.82
N PHE A 688 -39.10 -1.29 4.83
CA PHE A 688 -38.26 -2.48 4.60
C PHE A 688 -37.63 -2.48 3.20
N LEU A 689 -38.42 -2.17 2.16
CA LEU A 689 -37.84 -2.07 0.80
C LEU A 689 -36.73 -1.02 0.72
N LYS A 690 -36.89 0.14 1.36
CA LYS A 690 -35.88 1.21 1.37
C LYS A 690 -34.55 0.76 1.96
N ILE A 691 -34.53 -0.06 3.02
CA ILE A 691 -33.27 -0.58 3.60
C ILE A 691 -32.68 -1.73 2.81
N LEU A 692 -33.50 -2.48 2.07
CA LEU A 692 -33.08 -3.59 1.21
C LEU A 692 -32.55 -3.10 -0.16
N ALA A 693 -33.09 -2.01 -0.68
CA ALA A 693 -32.81 -1.51 -2.03
C ALA A 693 -31.33 -1.27 -2.35
N PRO A 694 -30.47 -0.76 -1.45
CA PRO A 694 -29.05 -0.63 -1.72
C PRO A 694 -28.35 -1.96 -2.05
N PHE A 695 -28.83 -3.06 -1.50
CA PHE A 695 -28.30 -4.41 -1.71
C PHE A 695 -28.86 -5.05 -2.99
N THR A 696 -30.16 -4.89 -3.23
CA THR A 696 -30.91 -5.57 -4.30
C THR A 696 -31.80 -4.58 -5.07
N PRO A 697 -31.18 -3.72 -5.92
CA PRO A 697 -31.88 -2.59 -6.52
C PRO A 697 -33.01 -2.97 -7.47
N HIS A 698 -32.88 -4.09 -8.20
CA HIS A 698 -33.87 -4.43 -9.23
C HIS A 698 -35.18 -4.93 -8.63
N ILE A 699 -35.10 -5.91 -7.73
CA ILE A 699 -36.31 -6.45 -7.08
C ILE A 699 -37.01 -5.38 -6.24
N CYS A 700 -36.24 -4.52 -5.55
CA CYS A 700 -36.84 -3.49 -4.71
C CYS A 700 -37.53 -2.41 -5.56
N GLU A 701 -36.99 -2.01 -6.71
CA GLU A 701 -37.62 -1.08 -7.62
C GLU A 701 -38.92 -1.66 -8.20
N GLU A 702 -38.94 -2.95 -8.58
CA GLU A 702 -40.12 -3.61 -9.10
C GLU A 702 -41.25 -3.70 -8.04
N LEU A 703 -40.89 -4.11 -6.82
CA LEU A 703 -41.86 -4.18 -5.70
C LEU A 703 -42.34 -2.79 -5.30
N TRP A 704 -41.51 -1.76 -5.39
CA TRP A 704 -41.84 -0.38 -5.13
C TRP A 704 -42.93 0.13 -6.12
N GLN A 705 -42.72 -0.16 -7.41
CA GLN A 705 -43.72 0.16 -8.45
C GLN A 705 -44.99 -0.65 -8.28
N PHE A 706 -44.89 -1.95 -7.87
CA PHE A 706 -46.05 -2.79 -7.55
C PHE A 706 -46.92 -2.18 -6.43
N LEU A 707 -46.30 -1.52 -5.45
CA LEU A 707 -47.02 -0.81 -4.38
C LEU A 707 -47.69 0.50 -4.86
N GLY A 708 -47.55 0.86 -6.14
CA GLY A 708 -48.22 2.00 -6.75
C GLY A 708 -47.36 3.28 -6.87
N HIS A 709 -46.09 3.22 -6.57
CA HIS A 709 -45.18 4.37 -6.70
C HIS A 709 -44.73 4.57 -8.16
N LYS A 710 -44.72 5.81 -8.60
CA LYS A 710 -44.25 6.20 -9.97
C LYS A 710 -42.80 6.62 -10.02
N ASN A 711 -42.24 7.07 -8.91
CA ASN A 711 -40.85 7.48 -8.82
C ASN A 711 -39.98 6.32 -8.35
N SER A 712 -38.71 6.36 -8.66
CA SER A 712 -37.74 5.39 -8.17
C SER A 712 -37.59 5.43 -6.65
N ILE A 713 -37.47 4.27 -6.02
CA ILE A 713 -37.20 4.09 -4.58
C ILE A 713 -35.93 4.85 -4.14
N PHE A 714 -34.97 5.05 -5.02
CA PHE A 714 -33.71 5.76 -4.73
C PHE A 714 -33.84 7.29 -4.68
N LYS A 715 -35.05 7.84 -5.00
CA LYS A 715 -35.39 9.24 -4.76
C LYS A 715 -35.98 9.46 -3.37
N GLU A 716 -36.28 8.38 -2.67
CA GLU A 716 -36.87 8.40 -1.34
C GLU A 716 -35.80 8.61 -0.26
N LYS A 717 -36.22 9.15 0.89
CA LYS A 717 -35.36 9.30 2.06
C LYS A 717 -35.10 7.97 2.72
N TRP A 718 -33.91 7.81 3.27
CA TRP A 718 -33.58 6.69 4.16
C TRP A 718 -34.56 6.65 5.34
N PRO A 719 -35.14 5.48 5.70
CA PRO A 719 -36.15 5.41 6.73
C PRO A 719 -35.55 5.65 8.12
N GLU A 720 -36.26 6.45 8.91
CA GLU A 720 -35.93 6.67 10.31
C GLU A 720 -36.49 5.52 11.17
N TYR A 721 -35.82 5.25 12.27
CA TYR A 721 -36.27 4.31 13.28
C TYR A 721 -36.75 5.06 14.52
N ASP A 722 -37.79 4.50 15.21
CA ASP A 722 -38.23 5.01 16.50
C ASP A 722 -37.33 4.46 17.62
N PRO A 723 -36.59 5.33 18.36
CA PRO A 723 -35.73 4.90 19.46
C PRO A 723 -36.45 4.13 20.57
N LYS A 724 -37.76 4.36 20.73
CA LYS A 724 -38.57 3.66 21.74
C LYS A 724 -38.85 2.19 21.37
N LEU A 725 -38.85 1.89 20.08
CA LEU A 725 -39.02 0.54 19.56
C LEU A 725 -37.69 -0.21 19.44
N VAL A 726 -36.61 0.50 19.41
CA VAL A 726 -35.28 -0.09 19.47
C VAL A 726 -34.89 -0.31 20.93
N LYS A 727 -35.37 -1.42 21.50
CA LYS A 727 -34.82 -1.86 22.79
C LYS A 727 -33.34 -2.17 22.61
N LYS A 728 -32.51 -1.87 23.63
CA LYS A 728 -31.12 -2.32 23.67
C LYS A 728 -31.09 -3.83 23.40
N GLU A 729 -30.30 -4.25 22.41
CA GLU A 729 -30.09 -5.68 22.20
C GLU A 729 -29.50 -6.25 23.49
N THR A 730 -30.15 -7.25 24.09
CA THR A 730 -29.54 -8.00 25.19
C THR A 730 -28.88 -9.25 24.64
N PHE A 731 -27.78 -9.68 25.23
CA PHE A 731 -27.16 -10.95 24.93
C PHE A 731 -26.92 -11.74 26.22
N GLU A 732 -26.90 -13.06 26.10
CA GLU A 732 -26.59 -13.95 27.21
C GLU A 732 -25.04 -13.94 27.42
N LEU A 733 -24.57 -13.21 28.42
CA LEU A 733 -23.20 -13.14 28.84
C LEU A 733 -22.84 -14.42 29.61
N VAL A 734 -21.97 -15.24 29.05
CA VAL A 734 -21.47 -16.48 29.69
C VAL A 734 -20.45 -16.15 30.75
N ILE A 735 -20.64 -16.65 31.98
CA ILE A 735 -19.71 -16.43 33.08
C ILE A 735 -18.89 -17.71 33.34
N GLN A 736 -17.58 -17.56 33.24
CA GLN A 736 -16.63 -18.64 33.48
C GLN A 736 -15.77 -18.35 34.73
N ILE A 737 -15.38 -19.43 35.41
CA ILE A 737 -14.37 -19.40 36.45
C ILE A 737 -13.30 -20.42 36.07
N ASN A 738 -12.06 -19.97 35.93
CA ASN A 738 -10.93 -20.77 35.44
C ASN A 738 -11.27 -21.55 34.14
N GLY A 739 -11.95 -20.87 33.18
CA GLY A 739 -12.32 -21.41 31.88
C GLY A 739 -13.57 -22.32 31.87
N LYS A 740 -14.18 -22.65 33.02
CA LYS A 740 -15.40 -23.48 33.12
C LYS A 740 -16.62 -22.59 33.29
N VAL A 741 -17.65 -22.79 32.47
CA VAL A 741 -18.93 -22.08 32.57
C VAL A 741 -19.57 -22.35 33.91
N ARG A 742 -20.00 -21.30 34.66
CA ARG A 742 -20.60 -21.37 35.98
C ARG A 742 -21.97 -20.69 36.08
N ASP A 743 -22.18 -19.69 35.24
CA ASP A 743 -23.45 -18.96 35.20
C ASP A 743 -23.61 -18.28 33.83
N LYS A 744 -24.81 -17.76 33.60
CA LYS A 744 -25.15 -16.95 32.44
C LYS A 744 -26.05 -15.81 32.92
N VAL A 745 -25.94 -14.66 32.28
CA VAL A 745 -26.76 -13.49 32.60
C VAL A 745 -27.06 -12.70 31.35
N GLU A 746 -28.30 -12.29 31.18
CA GLU A 746 -28.71 -11.40 30.12
C GLU A 746 -28.28 -9.98 30.45
N VAL A 747 -27.54 -9.36 29.55
CA VAL A 747 -27.00 -8.00 29.68
C VAL A 747 -27.16 -7.25 28.37
N ASP A 748 -27.11 -5.92 28.43
CA ASP A 748 -27.15 -5.07 27.27
C ASP A 748 -25.99 -5.39 26.31
N ALA A 749 -26.22 -5.42 25.00
CA ALA A 749 -25.19 -5.74 24.00
C ALA A 749 -24.01 -4.74 23.98
N ASP A 750 -24.25 -3.50 24.39
CA ASP A 750 -23.27 -2.41 24.47
C ASP A 750 -22.65 -2.23 25.86
N ILE A 751 -22.90 -3.20 26.77
CA ILE A 751 -22.36 -3.15 28.15
C ILE A 751 -20.85 -2.91 28.14
N SER A 752 -20.40 -2.00 28.99
CA SER A 752 -18.98 -1.74 29.21
C SER A 752 -18.30 -2.88 29.99
N GLU A 753 -16.98 -2.99 29.85
CA GLU A 753 -16.18 -3.97 30.60
C GLU A 753 -16.34 -3.80 32.12
N GLU A 754 -16.37 -2.54 32.59
CA GLU A 754 -16.52 -2.23 34.02
C GLU A 754 -17.89 -2.66 34.55
N GLU A 755 -18.96 -2.35 33.81
CA GLU A 755 -20.33 -2.73 34.19
C GLU A 755 -20.52 -4.25 34.14
N ALA A 756 -20.01 -4.91 33.11
CA ALA A 756 -20.07 -6.37 33.01
C ALA A 756 -19.36 -7.04 34.19
N LYS A 757 -18.16 -6.59 34.54
CA LYS A 757 -17.41 -7.07 35.71
C LYS A 757 -18.19 -6.84 37.02
N LYS A 758 -18.80 -5.67 37.18
CA LYS A 758 -19.56 -5.31 38.36
C LYS A 758 -20.82 -6.17 38.52
N ILE A 759 -21.55 -6.42 37.42
CA ILE A 759 -22.73 -7.31 37.41
C ILE A 759 -22.34 -8.75 37.78
N VAL A 760 -21.30 -9.28 37.11
CA VAL A 760 -20.84 -10.66 37.28
C VAL A 760 -20.38 -10.93 38.70
N LEU A 761 -19.57 -10.03 39.28
CA LEU A 761 -19.04 -10.19 40.64
C LEU A 761 -20.10 -10.02 41.75
N LYS A 762 -21.24 -9.36 41.47
CA LYS A 762 -22.37 -9.23 42.42
C LYS A 762 -23.26 -10.46 42.50
N ARG A 763 -23.22 -11.38 41.51
CA ARG A 763 -24.10 -12.53 41.43
C ARG A 763 -23.79 -13.53 42.53
N GLU A 764 -24.82 -13.97 43.26
CA GLU A 764 -24.71 -14.90 44.38
C GLU A 764 -24.06 -16.25 43.99
N LYS A 765 -24.43 -16.79 42.81
CA LYS A 765 -23.81 -18.01 42.30
C LYS A 765 -22.29 -17.86 42.11
N ILE A 766 -21.86 -16.71 41.62
CA ILE A 766 -20.45 -16.44 41.37
C ILE A 766 -19.70 -16.20 42.67
N LYS A 767 -20.30 -15.47 43.62
CA LYS A 767 -19.72 -15.28 44.96
C LYS A 767 -19.51 -16.63 45.67
N LYS A 768 -20.47 -17.57 45.58
CA LYS A 768 -20.29 -18.92 46.14
C LYS A 768 -19.14 -19.70 45.54
N TRP A 769 -18.87 -19.51 44.22
CA TRP A 769 -17.75 -20.16 43.56
C TRP A 769 -16.39 -19.49 43.85
N ILE A 770 -16.36 -18.20 44.02
CA ILE A 770 -15.16 -17.44 44.38
C ILE A 770 -14.78 -17.71 45.85
N GLY A 771 -15.77 -17.82 46.73
CA GLY A 771 -15.56 -17.98 48.19
C GLY A 771 -14.75 -16.81 48.76
N ASN A 772 -13.74 -17.13 49.56
CA ASN A 772 -12.83 -16.14 50.17
C ASN A 772 -11.61 -15.78 49.29
N GLN A 773 -11.56 -16.29 48.04
CA GLN A 773 -10.42 -16.01 47.15
C GLN A 773 -10.60 -14.65 46.44
N LYS A 774 -9.51 -13.91 46.28
CA LYS A 774 -9.53 -12.70 45.43
C LYS A 774 -9.22 -13.08 44.00
N PRO A 775 -10.04 -12.64 43.00
CA PRO A 775 -9.75 -12.87 41.59
C PRO A 775 -8.38 -12.30 41.20
N LYS A 776 -7.50 -13.11 40.62
CA LYS A 776 -6.22 -12.66 40.06
C LYS A 776 -6.44 -11.81 38.81
N LYS A 777 -7.42 -12.17 38.00
CA LYS A 777 -7.77 -11.47 36.77
C LYS A 777 -9.21 -11.72 36.41
N VAL A 778 -9.89 -10.70 35.89
CA VAL A 778 -11.23 -10.79 35.31
C VAL A 778 -11.14 -10.34 33.84
N ILE A 779 -11.34 -11.27 32.94
CA ILE A 779 -11.21 -11.07 31.49
C ILE A 779 -12.61 -10.94 30.89
N PHE A 780 -12.88 -9.82 30.24
CA PHE A 780 -14.12 -9.57 29.53
C PHE A 780 -13.91 -9.71 28.02
N VAL A 781 -14.73 -10.50 27.38
CA VAL A 781 -14.78 -10.61 25.92
C VAL A 781 -16.15 -10.10 25.48
N LYS A 782 -16.15 -8.90 24.92
CA LYS A 782 -17.37 -8.17 24.53
C LYS A 782 -18.26 -9.03 23.64
N GLY A 783 -19.56 -9.06 23.97
CA GLY A 783 -20.56 -9.84 23.22
C GLY A 783 -20.46 -11.37 23.44
N ARG A 784 -19.63 -11.85 24.39
CA ARG A 784 -19.38 -13.30 24.50
C ARG A 784 -19.33 -13.81 25.94
N LEU A 785 -18.34 -13.42 26.72
CA LEU A 785 -18.14 -13.98 28.04
C LEU A 785 -17.34 -13.09 29.01
N VAL A 786 -17.47 -13.39 30.32
CA VAL A 786 -16.53 -12.98 31.36
C VAL A 786 -15.86 -14.21 31.95
N ASN A 787 -14.54 -14.26 31.99
CA ASN A 787 -13.79 -15.32 32.65
C ASN A 787 -13.05 -14.78 33.90
N ILE A 788 -13.37 -15.33 35.05
CA ILE A 788 -12.75 -15.01 36.34
C ILE A 788 -11.63 -16.03 36.59
N VAL A 789 -10.41 -15.57 36.74
CA VAL A 789 -9.24 -16.40 37.07
C VAL A 789 -8.97 -16.22 38.57
N LEU A 790 -9.06 -17.32 39.31
CA LEU A 790 -8.80 -17.41 40.77
C LEU A 790 -7.38 -17.82 41.06
#